data_3c90c83db70384a257e360d2ad16f0e7
#
_entry.id   3c90c83db70384a257e360d2ad16f0e7
#
_cell.length_a   1.000
_cell.length_b   1.000
_cell.length_c   1.000
_cell.angle_alpha   90.00
_cell.angle_beta   90.00
_cell.angle_gamma   90.00
#
_symmetry.space_group_name_H-M   'P 1'
#
loop_
_entity.id
_entity.type
_entity.pdbx_description
1 polymer ?
#
loop_
_entity_poly.entity_id
_entity_poly.type
_entity_poly.pdbx_seq_one_letter_code
_entity_poly.pdbx_strand_id
1 'polypeptide(L)'
;MAGSAFAAGNIVGAVYDKGTAKPLDYASVVLVNPTTGAPLSIGAMTDESGKFVITNAPSGKYIIRVSMVGSISQEREIVVADSEINLGKIELAEDAKLLQELVVTGQKSQMSVNSERRVFNVSSNIAATGASADELLAAVPSVDVNSGGEISLRGNSDVLVWVNGKEMGMNADNRAQILRQLPAESIESIEVMTNPSSKHSTSGTAGIINIRLKEDHRHGYFGNAEANVDSRGTANVNFNINYNEGKFESFAGIGLKTQHAPAGSTSRRSYDNGTFLNSDGDSKKHENSMFLRLGTNFHPDEQNTVYLSAIGTLGHKWGRTTTTHLSNLPNQWTQNINNMRETGDTRGANVMLGYKHTFNPNHFLDMNVSYNIWEGPNDNKFHENVKWADGNEEFIWQNQHQDVKISNWEAALDYSAQALPWLRFEAGYKGNYNHENSPASYAGGADENSLTPLNNLYNRFKYDTDISALYVHFSGNLEKLTFAAGLRGEMWQIRTRSLGYGQTDADVPLFKKNDFALFPSASIGWSFLGNNELKLNYSRRIRRPFGPQLNTFENISDPSEVHLGNPLIQPEYSNAVELSYIKNWSNHMLSVSGYLRASNDMISHVSFLAPMASNPNVNTMYYGHANVGNMMNTGVEIISRNTLFNRLTLTTTVNLYNSHHKAWSTEYPLHDSFYSVKGDKQNRFVWDARCMASVRLPWEMTFQATGRYNSRRVTAQGTLEADWDVEAGLRKNIGAWGISLLCKDMFNSKETHNILNGNGYVQSISKWSGGRTVRLSVTYTFGKTHEHEHGRHNHIDTGGYGEEHQH
;
A
#
# COMPACT_ATOMS: atom_id res chain seq x y z
N MET A 1 45.50 44.12 45.19
CA MET A 1 45.94 43.23 44.11
C MET A 1 45.62 43.95 42.82
N ALA A 2 46.60 44.45 42.09
CA ALA A 2 46.43 45.17 40.86
C ALA A 2 46.10 44.09 39.80
N GLY A 3 44.93 44.18 39.20
CA GLY A 3 44.57 43.36 38.06
C GLY A 3 45.32 43.78 36.81
N SER A 4 46.19 42.92 36.28
CA SER A 4 46.88 43.10 35.01
C SER A 4 45.83 43.19 33.94
N ALA A 5 45.58 44.37 33.36
CA ALA A 5 44.80 44.47 32.11
C ALA A 5 45.61 43.73 31.04
N PHE A 6 45.07 42.57 30.57
CA PHE A 6 45.67 41.93 29.43
C PHE A 6 45.33 42.83 28.22
N ALA A 7 46.34 43.26 27.52
CA ALA A 7 46.18 43.92 26.22
C ALA A 7 45.44 42.97 25.26
N ALA A 8 44.47 43.49 24.52
CA ALA A 8 43.62 42.72 23.64
C ALA A 8 43.59 43.38 22.25
N GLY A 9 43.91 42.62 21.24
CA GLY A 9 43.84 43.05 19.82
C GLY A 9 42.59 42.60 19.11
N ASN A 10 42.23 43.30 18.03
CA ASN A 10 41.19 42.84 17.12
C ASN A 10 41.80 42.08 15.94
N ILE A 11 41.13 41.05 15.45
CA ILE A 11 41.56 40.30 14.26
C ILE A 11 40.47 40.44 13.22
N VAL A 12 40.81 40.98 12.05
CA VAL A 12 39.85 41.19 10.95
C VAL A 12 40.33 40.45 9.70
N GLY A 13 39.41 40.07 8.85
CA GLY A 13 39.69 39.45 7.55
C GLY A 13 38.44 39.16 6.77
N ALA A 14 38.61 38.50 5.61
CA ALA A 14 37.48 38.08 4.80
C ALA A 14 37.76 36.70 4.17
N VAL A 15 36.71 35.84 4.10
CA VAL A 15 36.80 34.49 3.61
C VAL A 15 36.07 34.38 2.27
N TYR A 16 36.73 33.77 1.31
CA TYR A 16 36.22 33.58 -0.03
C TYR A 16 36.31 32.11 -0.50
N ASP A 17 35.43 31.73 -1.39
CA ASP A 17 35.57 30.44 -2.09
C ASP A 17 36.71 30.57 -3.14
N LYS A 18 37.60 29.59 -3.17
CA LYS A 18 38.78 29.60 -4.06
C LYS A 18 38.39 29.35 -5.52
N GLY A 19 37.31 28.61 -5.81
CA GLY A 19 36.89 28.24 -7.16
C GLY A 19 36.04 29.33 -7.84
N THR A 20 35.14 29.94 -7.07
CA THR A 20 34.16 30.90 -7.55
C THR A 20 34.57 32.36 -7.25
N ALA A 21 35.55 32.57 -6.36
CA ALA A 21 35.97 33.88 -5.84
C ALA A 21 34.81 34.66 -5.16
N LYS A 22 33.73 34.03 -4.76
CA LYS A 22 32.61 34.64 -4.03
C LYS A 22 32.92 34.72 -2.54
N PRO A 23 32.42 35.75 -1.81
CA PRO A 23 32.50 35.77 -0.36
C PRO A 23 31.72 34.57 0.24
N LEU A 24 32.27 34.01 1.33
CA LEU A 24 31.63 32.90 2.08
C LEU A 24 31.07 33.49 3.38
N ASP A 25 29.75 33.45 3.51
CA ASP A 25 29.02 33.80 4.71
C ASP A 25 28.96 32.58 5.67
N TYR A 26 28.84 32.86 6.97
CA TYR A 26 28.79 31.83 8.02
C TYR A 26 30.00 30.89 8.09
N ALA A 27 31.14 31.22 7.49
CA ALA A 27 32.40 30.49 7.77
C ALA A 27 32.84 30.70 9.21
N SER A 28 33.17 29.63 9.88
CA SER A 28 33.63 29.65 11.26
C SER A 28 35.11 30.02 11.32
N VAL A 29 35.43 31.03 12.09
CA VAL A 29 36.81 31.50 12.33
C VAL A 29 37.10 31.42 13.82
N VAL A 30 37.97 30.51 14.26
CA VAL A 30 38.28 30.28 15.69
C VAL A 30 39.77 30.33 15.96
N LEU A 31 40.15 30.80 17.15
CA LEU A 31 41.51 30.69 17.63
C LEU A 31 41.76 29.32 18.26
N VAL A 32 42.87 28.73 17.95
CA VAL A 32 43.31 27.42 18.40
C VAL A 32 44.60 27.58 19.20
N ASN A 33 44.71 26.91 20.31
CA ASN A 33 45.93 26.90 21.12
C ASN A 33 47.05 26.16 20.35
N PRO A 34 48.20 26.82 20.05
CA PRO A 34 49.24 26.21 19.23
C PRO A 34 49.92 25.01 19.86
N THR A 35 49.85 24.87 21.20
CA THR A 35 50.50 23.77 21.94
C THR A 35 49.59 22.55 22.07
N THR A 36 48.28 22.75 22.24
CA THR A 36 47.34 21.67 22.51
C THR A 36 46.49 21.29 21.26
N GLY A 37 46.45 22.15 20.24
CA GLY A 37 45.60 21.99 19.08
C GLY A 37 44.09 22.17 19.38
N ALA A 38 43.73 22.51 20.63
CA ALA A 38 42.33 22.66 21.03
C ALA A 38 41.78 24.04 20.65
N PRO A 39 40.52 24.10 20.09
CA PRO A 39 39.86 25.37 19.79
C PRO A 39 39.55 26.11 21.09
N LEU A 40 39.73 27.42 21.07
CA LEU A 40 39.41 28.32 22.19
C LEU A 40 37.97 28.85 21.98
N SER A 41 37.32 29.28 23.05
CA SER A 41 35.99 29.93 22.96
C SER A 41 36.07 31.37 22.43
N ILE A 42 37.04 31.65 21.55
CA ILE A 42 37.31 32.96 20.94
C ILE A 42 37.28 32.78 19.44
N GLY A 43 36.31 33.36 18.80
CA GLY A 43 36.10 33.23 17.34
C GLY A 43 35.01 34.15 16.86
N ALA A 44 34.77 34.15 15.56
CA ALA A 44 33.69 34.84 14.87
C ALA A 44 33.17 34.02 13.70
N MET A 45 31.99 34.36 13.20
CA MET A 45 31.47 33.87 11.92
C MET A 45 31.55 35.01 10.89
N THR A 46 31.74 34.67 9.62
CA THR A 46 31.71 35.65 8.54
C THR A 46 30.28 36.15 8.29
N ASP A 47 30.16 37.41 7.90
CA ASP A 47 28.92 38.04 7.44
C ASP A 47 28.65 37.73 5.95
N GLU A 48 27.52 38.21 5.40
CA GLU A 48 27.12 38.07 4.00
C GLU A 48 28.14 38.58 2.98
N SER A 49 29.08 39.48 3.40
CA SER A 49 30.19 39.94 2.57
C SER A 49 31.47 39.12 2.78
N GLY A 50 31.39 38.01 3.52
CA GLY A 50 32.49 37.14 3.85
C GLY A 50 33.44 37.71 4.94
N LYS A 51 33.14 38.86 5.56
CA LYS A 51 34.02 39.51 6.55
C LYS A 51 33.77 39.00 7.95
N PHE A 52 34.86 38.94 8.74
CA PHE A 52 34.77 38.58 10.15
C PHE A 52 35.58 39.56 11.00
N VAL A 53 35.20 39.74 12.26
CA VAL A 53 35.90 40.51 13.27
C VAL A 53 35.91 39.72 14.58
N ILE A 54 37.07 39.33 15.04
CA ILE A 54 37.26 38.76 16.40
C ILE A 54 37.71 39.91 17.29
N THR A 55 36.90 40.33 18.25
CA THR A 55 37.18 41.42 19.16
C THR A 55 37.81 40.93 20.45
N ASN A 56 38.67 41.71 21.04
CA ASN A 56 39.28 41.47 22.37
C ASN A 56 40.03 40.13 22.45
N ALA A 57 40.74 39.73 21.42
CA ALA A 57 41.61 38.55 21.47
C ALA A 57 42.79 38.83 22.38
N PRO A 58 43.09 38.02 23.41
CA PRO A 58 44.24 38.23 24.32
C PRO A 58 45.57 38.16 23.56
N SER A 59 46.56 38.95 23.99
CA SER A 59 47.90 38.93 23.39
C SER A 59 48.54 37.56 23.56
N GLY A 60 49.08 37.00 22.47
CA GLY A 60 49.66 35.67 22.48
C GLY A 60 49.89 35.08 21.11
N LYS A 61 50.48 33.88 21.04
CA LYS A 61 50.58 33.10 19.81
C LYS A 61 49.39 32.18 19.69
N TYR A 62 48.73 32.19 18.53
CA TYR A 62 47.56 31.36 18.21
C TYR A 62 47.66 30.78 16.82
N ILE A 63 46.92 29.74 16.56
CA ILE A 63 46.56 29.31 15.21
C ILE A 63 45.15 29.78 14.96
N ILE A 64 44.92 30.54 13.90
CA ILE A 64 43.57 30.83 13.42
C ILE A 64 43.15 29.73 12.48
N ARG A 65 42.03 29.08 12.77
CA ARG A 65 41.44 28.06 11.94
C ARG A 65 40.18 28.65 11.31
N VAL A 66 40.12 28.58 9.99
CA VAL A 66 38.95 28.96 9.19
C VAL A 66 38.38 27.72 8.56
N SER A 67 37.11 27.44 8.83
CA SER A 67 36.41 26.25 8.36
C SER A 67 35.00 26.58 7.91
N MET A 68 34.54 25.84 6.90
CA MET A 68 33.15 25.84 6.43
C MET A 68 32.80 24.43 6.00
N VAL A 69 31.56 24.03 6.16
CA VAL A 69 31.07 22.72 5.71
C VAL A 69 31.28 22.59 4.20
N GLY A 70 31.89 21.50 3.76
CA GLY A 70 32.19 21.26 2.35
C GLY A 70 33.51 21.88 1.85
N SER A 71 34.30 22.55 2.71
CA SER A 71 35.58 23.15 2.33
C SER A 71 36.74 22.62 3.16
N ILE A 72 37.94 22.57 2.57
CA ILE A 72 39.17 22.23 3.26
C ILE A 72 39.50 23.35 4.23
N SER A 73 39.54 23.05 5.53
CA SER A 73 39.91 24.02 6.59
C SER A 73 41.29 24.60 6.38
N GLN A 74 41.45 25.89 6.57
CA GLN A 74 42.74 26.56 6.53
C GLN A 74 43.18 26.95 7.95
N GLU A 75 44.46 26.71 8.24
CA GLU A 75 45.09 27.12 9.48
C GLU A 75 46.26 28.05 9.21
N ARG A 76 46.41 29.10 10.03
CA ARG A 76 47.49 30.05 9.92
C ARG A 76 47.94 30.46 11.30
N GLU A 77 49.25 30.44 11.55
CA GLU A 77 49.84 30.98 12.79
C GLU A 77 49.75 32.49 12.80
N ILE A 78 49.37 33.07 13.93
CA ILE A 78 49.25 34.48 14.14
C ILE A 78 49.78 34.84 15.53
N VAL A 79 50.28 36.06 15.67
CA VAL A 79 50.72 36.62 16.94
C VAL A 79 49.83 37.84 17.25
N VAL A 80 48.97 37.72 18.24
CA VAL A 80 48.10 38.81 18.69
C VAL A 80 48.89 39.74 19.60
N ALA A 81 48.88 41.01 19.25
CA ALA A 81 49.48 42.13 20.04
C ALA A 81 48.36 43.17 20.27
N ASP A 82 48.68 44.28 20.89
CA ASP A 82 47.78 45.40 21.25
C ASP A 82 47.23 46.19 20.02
N SER A 83 47.39 45.69 18.82
CA SER A 83 46.99 46.36 17.60
C SER A 83 46.10 45.45 16.77
N GLU A 84 45.28 46.05 15.90
CA GLU A 84 44.47 45.31 14.97
C GLU A 84 45.33 44.49 13.96
N ILE A 85 44.99 43.24 13.77
CA ILE A 85 45.62 42.33 12.81
C ILE A 85 44.65 42.13 11.65
N ASN A 86 45.03 42.58 10.46
CA ASN A 86 44.27 42.32 9.24
C ASN A 86 44.87 41.11 8.50
N LEU A 87 44.14 40.00 8.46
CA LEU A 87 44.55 38.77 7.79
C LEU A 87 44.33 38.79 6.29
N GLY A 88 43.64 39.85 5.77
CA GLY A 88 43.31 39.97 4.36
C GLY A 88 42.31 38.92 3.88
N LYS A 89 42.48 38.50 2.63
CA LYS A 89 41.64 37.52 1.98
C LYS A 89 42.11 36.10 2.32
N ILE A 90 41.24 35.26 2.84
CA ILE A 90 41.46 33.83 3.09
C ILE A 90 40.61 33.06 2.12
N GLU A 91 41.18 32.12 1.35
CA GLU A 91 40.49 31.36 0.35
C GLU A 91 40.33 29.91 0.82
N LEU A 92 39.08 29.43 0.91
CA LEU A 92 38.78 28.03 1.18
C LEU A 92 38.58 27.29 -0.14
N ALA A 93 39.25 26.15 -0.29
CA ALA A 93 39.04 25.26 -1.42
C ALA A 93 37.94 24.22 -1.08
N GLU A 94 37.15 23.87 -2.04
CA GLU A 94 36.19 22.80 -1.92
C GLU A 94 36.87 21.46 -1.59
N ASP A 95 36.35 20.72 -0.60
CA ASP A 95 36.86 19.39 -0.26
C ASP A 95 36.22 18.33 -1.13
N ALA A 96 36.82 18.10 -2.31
CA ALA A 96 36.37 17.08 -3.24
C ALA A 96 36.39 15.63 -2.67
N LYS A 97 37.11 15.40 -1.56
CA LYS A 97 37.08 14.11 -0.87
C LYS A 97 35.90 13.99 0.07
N LEU A 98 35.53 15.09 0.75
CA LEU A 98 34.33 15.11 1.59
C LEU A 98 33.07 14.98 0.72
N LEU A 99 33.06 15.58 -0.46
CA LEU A 99 31.98 15.40 -1.45
C LEU A 99 31.89 13.96 -2.00
N GLN A 100 33.02 13.26 -2.13
CA GLN A 100 33.02 11.83 -2.45
C GLN A 100 32.68 10.90 -1.27
N GLU A 101 32.95 11.31 -0.04
CA GLU A 101 32.58 10.56 1.17
C GLU A 101 31.19 10.89 1.68
N LEU A 102 30.66 12.09 1.43
CA LEU A 102 29.27 12.48 1.76
C LEU A 102 28.23 12.01 0.74
N VAL A 103 28.62 11.41 -0.39
CA VAL A 103 27.77 10.49 -1.14
C VAL A 103 27.83 9.09 -0.49
N VAL A 104 27.86 9.01 0.80
CA VAL A 104 27.14 7.96 1.50
C VAL A 104 25.67 8.30 1.32
N THR A 105 25.12 7.90 0.19
CA THR A 105 23.69 7.56 0.09
C THR A 105 23.45 6.57 1.22
N GLY A 106 23.05 7.05 2.38
CA GLY A 106 22.54 6.21 3.44
C GLY A 106 21.40 5.44 2.79
N GLN A 107 21.64 4.18 2.43
CA GLN A 107 20.56 3.35 1.91
C GLN A 107 19.47 3.41 2.95
N LYS A 108 18.36 4.07 2.62
CA LYS A 108 17.19 4.10 3.50
C LYS A 108 16.96 2.67 3.97
N SER A 109 16.79 2.48 5.25
CA SER A 109 16.53 1.17 5.82
C SER A 109 15.40 0.51 5.04
N GLN A 110 15.56 -0.73 4.62
CA GLN A 110 14.52 -1.47 3.91
C GLN A 110 13.18 -1.51 4.67
N MET A 111 13.25 -1.48 5.98
CA MET A 111 12.09 -1.40 6.85
C MET A 111 12.40 -0.52 8.05
N SER A 112 11.49 0.37 8.39
CA SER A 112 11.45 1.09 9.65
C SER A 112 10.11 0.86 10.34
N VAL A 113 10.11 0.80 11.66
CA VAL A 113 8.91 0.66 12.47
C VAL A 113 8.87 1.86 13.40
N ASN A 114 7.82 2.64 13.31
CA ASN A 114 7.52 3.68 14.26
C ASN A 114 6.19 3.37 14.98
N SER A 115 5.82 4.24 15.88
CA SER A 115 4.67 4.02 16.76
C SER A 115 3.32 3.93 16.05
N GLU A 116 3.16 4.47 14.84
CA GLU A 116 1.88 4.50 14.12
C GLU A 116 1.85 3.60 12.90
N ARG A 117 2.99 3.44 12.24
CA ARG A 117 3.09 2.72 10.97
C ARG A 117 4.41 1.96 10.85
N ARG A 118 4.37 0.95 10.03
CA ARG A 118 5.53 0.21 9.55
C ARG A 118 5.80 0.67 8.13
N VAL A 119 7.00 1.18 7.87
CA VAL A 119 7.38 1.70 6.55
C VAL A 119 8.33 0.70 5.90
N PHE A 120 7.95 0.22 4.75
CA PHE A 120 8.74 -0.64 3.89
C PHE A 120 9.25 0.16 2.70
N ASN A 121 10.55 0.43 2.65
CA ASN A 121 11.20 1.20 1.59
C ASN A 121 11.45 0.32 0.36
N VAL A 122 10.89 0.72 -0.77
CA VAL A 122 10.87 -0.07 -2.01
C VAL A 122 12.21 -0.04 -2.74
N SER A 123 12.91 1.08 -2.71
CA SER A 123 14.16 1.30 -3.46
C SER A 123 15.29 0.31 -3.14
N SER A 124 15.25 -0.30 -1.96
CA SER A 124 16.23 -1.29 -1.50
C SER A 124 15.81 -2.74 -1.76
N ASN A 125 14.62 -2.99 -2.32
CA ASN A 125 14.10 -4.35 -2.55
C ASN A 125 14.28 -4.75 -4.03
N ILE A 126 15.01 -5.84 -4.29
CA ILE A 126 15.22 -6.38 -5.64
C ILE A 126 13.91 -6.90 -6.24
N ALA A 127 13.01 -7.44 -5.42
CA ALA A 127 11.70 -7.93 -5.88
C ALA A 127 10.81 -6.81 -6.44
N ALA A 128 11.08 -5.55 -6.08
CA ALA A 128 10.36 -4.40 -6.62
C ALA A 128 10.69 -4.11 -8.09
N THR A 129 11.90 -4.46 -8.53
CA THR A 129 12.36 -4.14 -9.88
C THR A 129 11.54 -4.91 -10.91
N GLY A 130 10.84 -4.19 -11.79
CA GLY A 130 9.94 -4.76 -12.80
C GLY A 130 8.64 -5.33 -12.24
N ALA A 131 8.34 -5.12 -10.98
CA ALA A 131 7.11 -5.58 -10.36
C ALA A 131 5.95 -4.59 -10.56
N SER A 132 4.74 -5.06 -10.35
CA SER A 132 3.57 -4.22 -10.09
C SER A 132 3.34 -4.06 -8.58
N ALA A 133 2.46 -3.13 -8.20
CA ALA A 133 2.21 -2.86 -6.79
C ALA A 133 1.64 -4.07 -6.05
N ASP A 134 0.78 -4.89 -6.66
CA ASP A 134 0.27 -6.13 -6.07
C ASP A 134 1.38 -7.16 -5.82
N GLU A 135 2.32 -7.31 -6.75
CA GLU A 135 3.49 -8.17 -6.57
C GLU A 135 4.41 -7.65 -5.46
N LEU A 136 4.57 -6.33 -5.37
CA LEU A 136 5.36 -5.69 -4.34
C LEU A 136 4.72 -5.82 -2.96
N LEU A 137 3.40 -5.69 -2.86
CA LEU A 137 2.66 -5.91 -1.60
C LEU A 137 2.87 -7.33 -1.06
N ALA A 138 2.97 -8.33 -1.94
CA ALA A 138 3.32 -9.68 -1.53
C ALA A 138 4.72 -9.79 -0.90
N ALA A 139 5.61 -8.83 -1.13
CA ALA A 139 6.93 -8.75 -0.50
C ALA A 139 6.95 -7.98 0.82
N VAL A 140 5.86 -7.30 1.20
CA VAL A 140 5.78 -6.49 2.43
C VAL A 140 5.55 -7.38 3.65
N PRO A 141 6.30 -7.23 4.75
CA PRO A 141 6.05 -7.95 6.00
C PRO A 141 4.63 -7.72 6.53
N SER A 142 4.02 -8.74 7.09
CA SER A 142 2.64 -8.77 7.63
C SER A 142 1.52 -8.68 6.58
N VAL A 143 1.84 -8.48 5.30
CA VAL A 143 0.88 -8.47 4.19
C VAL A 143 0.95 -9.81 3.46
N ASP A 144 -0.19 -10.41 3.20
CA ASP A 144 -0.31 -11.61 2.38
C ASP A 144 -1.16 -11.31 1.14
N VAL A 145 -0.73 -11.81 -0.02
CA VAL A 145 -1.46 -11.70 -1.28
C VAL A 145 -1.61 -13.10 -1.86
N ASN A 146 -2.85 -13.58 -1.87
CA ASN A 146 -3.13 -14.93 -2.37
C ASN A 146 -3.05 -15.02 -3.91
N SER A 147 -3.21 -16.21 -4.47
CA SER A 147 -3.18 -16.44 -5.93
C SER A 147 -4.27 -15.72 -6.71
N GLY A 148 -5.36 -15.32 -6.04
CA GLY A 148 -6.45 -14.51 -6.61
C GLY A 148 -6.17 -12.99 -6.60
N GLY A 149 -5.10 -12.54 -5.95
CA GLY A 149 -4.79 -11.12 -5.77
C GLY A 149 -5.50 -10.48 -4.55
N GLU A 150 -6.16 -11.28 -3.70
CA GLU A 150 -6.76 -10.79 -2.47
C GLU A 150 -5.67 -10.49 -1.45
N ILE A 151 -5.73 -9.29 -0.86
CA ILE A 151 -4.75 -8.79 0.11
C ILE A 151 -5.29 -9.01 1.51
N SER A 152 -4.47 -9.55 2.39
CA SER A 152 -4.80 -9.68 3.81
C SER A 152 -3.68 -9.15 4.71
N LEU A 153 -4.06 -8.73 5.92
CA LEU A 153 -3.15 -8.25 6.94
C LEU A 153 -3.40 -9.05 8.23
N ARG A 154 -2.38 -9.78 8.69
CA ARG A 154 -2.52 -10.70 9.83
C ARG A 154 -3.71 -11.65 9.69
N GLY A 155 -3.90 -12.19 8.48
CA GLY A 155 -4.97 -13.14 8.17
C GLY A 155 -6.39 -12.56 7.98
N ASN A 156 -6.54 -11.23 8.01
CA ASN A 156 -7.81 -10.56 7.73
C ASN A 156 -7.74 -9.84 6.38
N SER A 157 -8.64 -10.16 5.46
CA SER A 157 -8.69 -9.62 4.09
C SER A 157 -9.40 -8.27 3.96
N ASP A 158 -10.06 -7.79 5.02
CA ASP A 158 -10.68 -6.46 5.00
C ASP A 158 -9.66 -5.36 5.26
N VAL A 159 -8.78 -5.15 4.30
CA VAL A 159 -7.70 -4.16 4.30
C VAL A 159 -8.05 -3.02 3.35
N LEU A 160 -7.91 -1.77 3.79
CA LEU A 160 -7.90 -0.64 2.88
C LEU A 160 -6.53 -0.47 2.22
N VAL A 161 -6.53 -0.22 0.94
CA VAL A 161 -5.31 0.14 0.20
C VAL A 161 -5.46 1.56 -0.31
N TRP A 162 -4.48 2.39 0.02
CA TRP A 162 -4.39 3.79 -0.39
C TRP A 162 -3.19 4.04 -1.28
N VAL A 163 -3.28 5.08 -2.09
CA VAL A 163 -2.14 5.65 -2.82
C VAL A 163 -2.01 7.11 -2.41
N ASN A 164 -0.85 7.50 -1.89
CA ASN A 164 -0.59 8.83 -1.34
C ASN A 164 -1.67 9.29 -0.32
N GLY A 165 -2.10 8.37 0.56
CA GLY A 165 -3.09 8.66 1.60
C GLY A 165 -4.55 8.75 1.12
N LYS A 166 -4.87 8.34 -0.11
CA LYS A 166 -6.22 8.39 -0.71
C LYS A 166 -6.66 7.00 -1.19
N GLU A 167 -7.95 6.74 -1.11
CA GLU A 167 -8.53 5.45 -1.54
C GLU A 167 -8.53 5.25 -3.06
N MET A 168 -8.42 6.32 -3.84
CA MET A 168 -8.33 6.29 -5.32
C MET A 168 -9.50 5.57 -6.01
N GLY A 169 -10.68 5.53 -5.39
CA GLY A 169 -11.82 4.78 -5.89
C GLY A 169 -11.60 3.25 -5.94
N MET A 170 -10.58 2.75 -5.24
CA MET A 170 -10.32 1.32 -5.14
C MET A 170 -11.33 0.66 -4.21
N ASN A 171 -12.02 -0.34 -4.71
CA ASN A 171 -12.89 -1.24 -3.95
C ASN A 171 -12.42 -2.69 -4.08
N ALA A 172 -13.16 -3.63 -3.53
CA ALA A 172 -12.79 -5.04 -3.59
C ALA A 172 -12.71 -5.59 -5.03
N ASP A 173 -13.49 -5.03 -5.96
CA ASP A 173 -13.63 -5.55 -7.33
C ASP A 173 -12.52 -5.05 -8.27
N ASN A 174 -12.14 -3.77 -8.15
CA ASN A 174 -11.18 -3.14 -9.06
C ASN A 174 -9.76 -3.02 -8.49
N ARG A 175 -9.59 -3.17 -7.16
CA ARG A 175 -8.32 -2.98 -6.45
C ARG A 175 -7.17 -3.81 -7.05
N ALA A 176 -7.39 -5.10 -7.23
CA ALA A 176 -6.36 -6.00 -7.76
C ALA A 176 -5.92 -5.58 -9.18
N GLN A 177 -6.85 -5.06 -9.99
CA GLN A 177 -6.56 -4.62 -11.35
C GLN A 177 -5.79 -3.30 -11.34
N ILE A 178 -6.19 -2.32 -10.53
CA ILE A 178 -5.48 -1.04 -10.38
C ILE A 178 -4.05 -1.29 -9.88
N LEU A 179 -3.87 -2.13 -8.88
CA LEU A 179 -2.56 -2.43 -8.33
C LEU A 179 -1.64 -3.18 -9.31
N ARG A 180 -2.21 -4.04 -10.18
CA ARG A 180 -1.44 -4.67 -11.25
C ARG A 180 -0.93 -3.68 -12.30
N GLN A 181 -1.64 -2.59 -12.50
CA GLN A 181 -1.26 -1.54 -13.46
C GLN A 181 -0.27 -0.53 -12.87
N LEU A 182 -0.21 -0.40 -11.54
CA LEU A 182 0.70 0.52 -10.85
C LEU A 182 2.13 -0.06 -10.80
N PRO A 183 3.12 0.54 -11.49
CA PRO A 183 4.49 0.06 -11.46
C PRO A 183 5.14 0.24 -10.08
N ALA A 184 5.84 -0.78 -9.58
CA ALA A 184 6.54 -0.70 -8.31
C ALA A 184 7.67 0.35 -8.29
N GLU A 185 8.24 0.66 -9.44
CA GLU A 185 9.27 1.70 -9.61
C GLU A 185 8.74 3.12 -9.32
N SER A 186 7.42 3.32 -9.46
CA SER A 186 6.77 4.58 -9.09
C SER A 186 6.56 4.70 -7.57
N ILE A 187 6.82 3.64 -6.80
CA ILE A 187 6.57 3.57 -5.37
C ILE A 187 7.86 3.90 -4.60
N GLU A 188 7.78 4.80 -3.63
CA GLU A 188 8.85 5.11 -2.70
C GLU A 188 8.84 4.13 -1.52
N SER A 189 7.67 3.98 -0.91
CA SER A 189 7.48 3.15 0.28
C SER A 189 6.06 2.62 0.40
N ILE A 190 5.90 1.57 1.18
CA ILE A 190 4.61 1.03 1.59
C ILE A 190 4.52 1.16 3.11
N GLU A 191 3.48 1.83 3.57
CA GLU A 191 3.19 2.04 4.97
C GLU A 191 2.05 1.10 5.42
N VAL A 192 2.27 0.35 6.48
CA VAL A 192 1.27 -0.56 7.05
C VAL A 192 0.83 -0.02 8.40
N MET A 193 -0.43 0.35 8.51
CA MET A 193 -1.06 0.87 9.73
C MET A 193 -2.08 -0.14 10.25
N THR A 194 -1.76 -0.85 11.32
CA THR A 194 -2.66 -1.84 11.93
C THR A 194 -3.73 -1.22 12.83
N ASN A 195 -3.43 -0.06 13.40
CA ASN A 195 -4.34 0.72 14.27
C ASN A 195 -4.31 2.21 13.86
N PRO A 196 -4.89 2.56 12.69
CA PRO A 196 -4.89 3.95 12.22
C PRO A 196 -5.65 4.88 13.17
N SER A 197 -5.19 6.12 13.27
CA SER A 197 -5.83 7.15 14.10
C SER A 197 -7.18 7.61 13.54
N SER A 198 -7.97 8.36 14.33
CA SER A 198 -9.31 8.86 13.97
C SER A 198 -9.35 9.78 12.74
N LYS A 199 -8.23 10.39 12.34
CA LYS A 199 -8.14 11.21 11.11
C LYS A 199 -8.24 10.37 9.83
N HIS A 200 -7.96 9.08 9.91
CA HIS A 200 -8.02 8.16 8.78
C HIS A 200 -9.42 7.57 8.61
N SER A 201 -9.73 7.05 7.42
CA SER A 201 -10.98 6.31 7.18
C SER A 201 -11.11 5.14 8.16
N THR A 202 -12.31 4.91 8.66
CA THR A 202 -12.61 3.82 9.60
C THR A 202 -12.91 2.50 8.90
N SER A 203 -13.06 2.51 7.57
CA SER A 203 -13.22 1.29 6.77
C SER A 203 -11.94 0.44 6.83
N GLY A 204 -12.08 -0.87 6.58
CA GLY A 204 -10.98 -1.84 6.63
C GLY A 204 -10.63 -2.27 8.05
N THR A 205 -11.31 -3.32 8.53
CA THR A 205 -11.15 -3.84 9.90
C THR A 205 -9.75 -4.40 10.19
N ALA A 206 -8.98 -4.77 9.15
CA ALA A 206 -7.60 -5.24 9.29
C ALA A 206 -6.59 -4.10 9.48
N GLY A 207 -6.89 -2.92 8.93
CA GLY A 207 -6.01 -1.75 8.90
C GLY A 207 -5.91 -1.12 7.53
N ILE A 208 -4.89 -0.29 7.34
CA ILE A 208 -4.63 0.45 6.12
C ILE A 208 -3.23 0.13 5.59
N ILE A 209 -3.13 -0.09 4.28
CA ILE A 209 -1.86 -0.14 3.56
C ILE A 209 -1.82 1.10 2.66
N ASN A 210 -0.87 1.99 2.90
CA ASN A 210 -0.69 3.20 2.11
C ASN A 210 0.54 3.07 1.21
N ILE A 211 0.33 3.15 -0.09
CA ILE A 211 1.37 3.13 -1.11
C ILE A 211 1.80 4.59 -1.35
N ARG A 212 3.04 4.92 -0.94
CA ARG A 212 3.62 6.24 -1.20
C ARG A 212 4.33 6.22 -2.54
N LEU A 213 3.90 7.07 -3.45
CA LEU A 213 4.57 7.25 -4.74
C LEU A 213 5.78 8.18 -4.57
N LYS A 214 6.79 7.97 -5.38
CA LYS A 214 8.01 8.79 -5.35
C LYS A 214 7.71 10.24 -5.64
N GLU A 215 8.11 11.10 -4.73
CA GLU A 215 8.16 12.56 -4.85
C GLU A 215 9.55 12.97 -4.40
N ASP A 216 10.26 13.71 -5.22
CA ASP A 216 11.61 14.14 -4.91
C ASP A 216 11.66 15.67 -5.01
N HIS A 217 12.09 16.31 -3.94
CA HIS A 217 12.09 17.77 -3.79
C HIS A 217 13.44 18.42 -4.10
N ARG A 218 14.42 17.64 -4.63
CA ARG A 218 15.71 18.18 -5.05
C ARG A 218 15.52 19.16 -6.21
N HIS A 219 16.21 20.29 -6.18
CA HIS A 219 16.19 21.26 -7.27
C HIS A 219 16.80 20.68 -8.56
N GLY A 220 16.23 21.01 -9.71
CA GLY A 220 16.65 20.55 -10.99
C GLY A 220 15.75 19.49 -11.60
N TYR A 221 16.29 18.68 -12.51
CA TYR A 221 15.55 17.56 -13.09
C TYR A 221 16.25 16.24 -12.80
N PHE A 222 15.48 15.22 -12.52
CA PHE A 222 15.98 13.86 -12.28
C PHE A 222 14.87 12.86 -12.51
N GLY A 223 15.28 11.64 -12.81
CA GLY A 223 14.32 10.58 -13.11
C GLY A 223 14.98 9.24 -13.31
N ASN A 224 14.16 8.30 -13.73
CA ASN A 224 14.61 6.96 -14.10
C ASN A 224 13.82 6.41 -15.29
N ALA A 225 14.50 5.60 -16.08
CA ALA A 225 13.89 4.73 -17.09
C ALA A 225 14.18 3.29 -16.71
N GLU A 226 13.22 2.40 -16.87
CA GLU A 226 13.37 0.98 -16.61
C GLU A 226 12.71 0.14 -17.70
N ALA A 227 13.38 -0.96 -18.05
CA ALA A 227 12.81 -1.99 -18.91
C ALA A 227 13.05 -3.36 -18.29
N ASN A 228 12.06 -4.23 -18.38
CA ASN A 228 12.20 -5.61 -17.92
C ASN A 228 11.39 -6.60 -18.78
N VAL A 229 11.86 -7.84 -18.74
CA VAL A 229 11.22 -8.97 -19.40
C VAL A 229 11.34 -10.21 -18.51
N ASP A 230 10.32 -11.04 -18.52
CA ASP A 230 10.35 -12.31 -17.80
C ASP A 230 10.32 -13.54 -18.75
N SER A 231 10.57 -14.71 -18.19
CA SER A 231 10.60 -15.98 -18.91
C SER A 231 9.27 -16.42 -19.52
N ARG A 232 8.17 -15.70 -19.26
CA ARG A 232 6.84 -15.92 -19.85
C ARG A 232 6.50 -14.92 -20.92
N GLY A 233 7.37 -13.96 -21.20
CA GLY A 233 7.13 -12.90 -22.16
C GLY A 233 6.37 -11.71 -21.59
N THR A 234 6.15 -11.65 -20.25
CA THR A 234 5.72 -10.42 -19.61
C THR A 234 6.83 -9.39 -19.73
N ALA A 235 6.51 -8.20 -20.24
CA ALA A 235 7.47 -7.12 -20.38
C ALA A 235 6.85 -5.81 -19.90
N ASN A 236 7.67 -4.93 -19.32
CA ASN A 236 7.25 -3.56 -19.05
C ASN A 236 8.37 -2.55 -19.32
N VAL A 237 7.96 -1.31 -19.59
CA VAL A 237 8.84 -0.16 -19.70
C VAL A 237 8.22 0.96 -18.89
N ASN A 238 9.02 1.58 -18.01
CA ASN A 238 8.61 2.68 -17.16
C ASN A 238 9.55 3.86 -17.34
N PHE A 239 8.99 5.05 -17.32
CA PHE A 239 9.74 6.30 -17.33
C PHE A 239 9.15 7.25 -16.30
N ASN A 240 9.99 7.83 -15.44
CA ASN A 240 9.59 8.81 -14.46
C ASN A 240 10.56 9.99 -14.51
N ILE A 241 10.03 11.20 -14.42
CA ILE A 241 10.79 12.43 -14.35
C ILE A 241 10.18 13.37 -13.30
N ASN A 242 11.03 14.03 -12.55
CA ASN A 242 10.70 15.13 -11.66
C ASN A 242 11.45 16.38 -12.13
N TYR A 243 10.78 17.50 -12.04
CA TYR A 243 11.34 18.81 -12.39
C TYR A 243 10.93 19.82 -11.32
N ASN A 244 11.90 20.28 -10.55
CA ASN A 244 11.68 21.16 -9.40
C ASN A 244 12.52 22.43 -9.59
N GLU A 245 11.87 23.52 -9.91
CA GLU A 245 12.51 24.79 -10.18
C GLU A 245 11.62 25.96 -9.74
N GLY A 246 12.19 26.90 -9.01
CA GLY A 246 11.51 28.10 -8.54
C GLY A 246 10.30 27.79 -7.67
N LYS A 247 9.10 28.12 -8.18
CA LYS A 247 7.82 27.93 -7.46
C LYS A 247 7.10 26.64 -7.82
N PHE A 248 7.68 25.78 -8.65
CA PHE A 248 7.05 24.57 -9.15
C PHE A 248 7.85 23.32 -8.78
N GLU A 249 7.15 22.34 -8.24
CA GLU A 249 7.61 20.96 -8.09
C GLU A 249 6.69 20.09 -8.94
N SER A 250 7.21 19.52 -10.00
CA SER A 250 6.39 18.79 -10.98
C SER A 250 6.93 17.40 -11.19
N PHE A 251 6.04 16.47 -11.46
CA PHE A 251 6.40 15.10 -11.79
C PHE A 251 5.55 14.55 -12.92
N ALA A 252 6.14 13.66 -13.70
CA ALA A 252 5.45 12.89 -14.71
C ALA A 252 5.99 11.45 -14.72
N GLY A 253 5.11 10.50 -14.99
CA GLY A 253 5.47 9.10 -15.11
C GLY A 253 4.58 8.40 -16.12
N ILE A 254 5.16 7.49 -16.90
CA ILE A 254 4.45 6.61 -17.81
C ILE A 254 4.98 5.19 -17.66
N GLY A 255 4.07 4.22 -17.61
CA GLY A 255 4.37 2.80 -17.60
C GLY A 255 3.57 2.08 -18.68
N LEU A 256 4.24 1.22 -19.43
CA LEU A 256 3.63 0.33 -20.43
C LEU A 256 3.94 -1.11 -20.03
N LYS A 257 2.95 -1.97 -19.97
CA LYS A 257 3.09 -3.36 -19.57
C LYS A 257 2.32 -4.28 -20.50
N THR A 258 2.95 -5.37 -20.90
CA THR A 258 2.27 -6.56 -21.42
C THR A 258 2.45 -7.70 -20.43
N GLN A 259 1.40 -8.41 -20.07
CA GLN A 259 1.43 -9.48 -19.08
C GLN A 259 0.86 -10.78 -19.65
N HIS A 260 1.53 -11.90 -19.37
CA HIS A 260 1.08 -13.24 -19.63
C HIS A 260 0.89 -13.98 -18.31
N ALA A 261 -0.35 -14.38 -18.00
CA ALA A 261 -0.71 -15.00 -16.73
C ALA A 261 -1.44 -16.34 -16.93
N PRO A 262 -0.69 -17.45 -17.02
CA PRO A 262 -1.30 -18.78 -16.95
C PRO A 262 -1.85 -19.01 -15.53
N ALA A 263 -2.99 -19.68 -15.45
CA ALA A 263 -3.63 -20.05 -14.18
C ALA A 263 -4.37 -21.36 -14.33
N GLY A 264 -4.59 -22.04 -13.22
CA GLY A 264 -5.39 -23.25 -13.20
C GLY A 264 -6.15 -23.40 -11.90
N SER A 265 -7.18 -24.24 -11.94
CA SER A 265 -7.99 -24.58 -10.77
C SER A 265 -8.45 -26.02 -10.83
N THR A 266 -8.54 -26.64 -9.66
CA THR A 266 -9.22 -27.91 -9.49
C THR A 266 -10.26 -27.77 -8.40
N SER A 267 -11.42 -28.37 -8.59
CA SER A 267 -12.48 -28.47 -7.58
C SER A 267 -12.95 -29.92 -7.49
N ARG A 268 -13.03 -30.45 -6.27
CA ARG A 268 -13.51 -31.80 -5.99
C ARG A 268 -14.61 -31.67 -4.96
N ARG A 269 -15.85 -31.87 -5.37
CA ARG A 269 -17.04 -31.77 -4.52
C ARG A 269 -17.66 -33.14 -4.36
N SER A 270 -17.77 -33.59 -3.14
CA SER A 270 -18.41 -34.87 -2.78
C SER A 270 -19.63 -34.58 -1.92
N TYR A 271 -20.73 -35.27 -2.17
CA TYR A 271 -21.99 -35.18 -1.42
C TYR A 271 -22.19 -36.38 -0.53
N ASP A 272 -22.93 -36.21 0.58
CA ASP A 272 -23.19 -37.27 1.58
C ASP A 272 -23.89 -38.50 1.01
N ASN A 273 -24.61 -38.35 -0.11
CA ASN A 273 -25.30 -39.44 -0.80
C ASN A 273 -24.37 -40.24 -1.75
N GLY A 274 -23.05 -39.93 -1.77
CA GLY A 274 -22.08 -40.59 -2.62
C GLY A 274 -21.97 -40.07 -4.05
N THR A 275 -22.70 -39.02 -4.40
CA THR A 275 -22.53 -38.32 -5.66
C THR A 275 -21.38 -37.33 -5.61
N PHE A 276 -20.92 -36.86 -6.79
CA PHE A 276 -19.82 -35.92 -6.90
C PHE A 276 -20.00 -34.95 -8.06
N LEU A 277 -19.28 -33.81 -7.99
CA LEU A 277 -19.04 -32.90 -9.09
C LEU A 277 -17.58 -32.43 -9.01
N ASN A 278 -16.80 -32.77 -10.03
CA ASN A 278 -15.40 -32.44 -10.15
C ASN A 278 -15.16 -31.48 -11.31
N SER A 279 -14.30 -30.49 -11.14
CA SER A 279 -13.98 -29.50 -12.16
C SER A 279 -12.46 -29.31 -12.25
N ASP A 280 -11.95 -29.27 -13.48
CA ASP A 280 -10.53 -28.98 -13.80
C ASP A 280 -10.49 -27.83 -14.80
N GLY A 281 -9.89 -26.72 -14.41
CA GLY A 281 -9.79 -25.49 -15.20
C GLY A 281 -8.35 -25.15 -15.57
N ASP A 282 -8.12 -24.79 -16.84
CA ASP A 282 -6.88 -24.21 -17.36
C ASP A 282 -7.17 -22.85 -17.99
N SER A 283 -6.38 -21.84 -17.67
CA SER A 283 -6.58 -20.47 -18.11
C SER A 283 -5.30 -19.84 -18.61
N LYS A 284 -5.37 -19.14 -19.74
CA LYS A 284 -4.30 -18.32 -20.31
C LYS A 284 -4.84 -16.92 -20.51
N LYS A 285 -4.37 -15.98 -19.68
CA LYS A 285 -4.79 -14.59 -19.73
C LYS A 285 -3.64 -13.69 -20.16
N HIS A 286 -3.98 -12.69 -20.94
CA HIS A 286 -3.09 -11.65 -21.42
C HIS A 286 -3.67 -10.29 -21.05
N GLU A 287 -2.81 -9.35 -20.73
CA GLU A 287 -3.22 -7.97 -20.46
C GLU A 287 -2.16 -7.01 -20.98
N ASN A 288 -2.58 -6.02 -21.76
CA ASN A 288 -1.78 -4.84 -22.08
C ASN A 288 -2.30 -3.68 -21.24
N SER A 289 -1.42 -2.97 -20.56
CA SER A 289 -1.82 -1.84 -19.75
C SER A 289 -0.87 -0.66 -19.88
N MET A 290 -1.43 0.53 -19.68
CA MET A 290 -0.72 1.80 -19.60
C MET A 290 -1.09 2.49 -18.30
N PHE A 291 -0.08 3.01 -17.61
CA PHE A 291 -0.17 3.84 -16.44
C PHE A 291 0.39 5.22 -16.75
N LEU A 292 -0.33 6.27 -16.41
CA LEU A 292 0.11 7.66 -16.54
C LEU A 292 -0.04 8.35 -15.18
N ARG A 293 0.99 9.10 -14.78
CA ARG A 293 0.98 9.93 -13.58
C ARG A 293 1.52 11.32 -13.93
N LEU A 294 0.78 12.35 -13.55
CA LEU A 294 1.16 13.75 -13.73
C LEU A 294 0.83 14.52 -12.45
N GLY A 295 1.62 15.52 -12.12
CA GLY A 295 1.26 16.42 -11.04
C GLY A 295 2.22 17.57 -10.89
N THR A 296 1.77 18.58 -10.15
CA THR A 296 2.56 19.77 -9.83
C THR A 296 2.09 20.36 -8.52
N ASN A 297 3.05 20.81 -7.73
CA ASN A 297 2.85 21.66 -6.58
C ASN A 297 3.30 23.06 -6.98
N PHE A 298 2.42 24.03 -6.85
CA PHE A 298 2.70 25.43 -7.10
C PHE A 298 2.75 26.17 -5.77
N HIS A 299 3.87 26.82 -5.48
CA HIS A 299 4.13 27.61 -4.28
C HIS A 299 4.12 29.09 -4.64
N PRO A 300 2.94 29.79 -4.62
CA PRO A 300 2.91 31.24 -4.86
C PRO A 300 3.84 32.02 -3.93
N ASP A 301 3.89 31.58 -2.68
CA ASP A 301 4.74 32.04 -1.59
C ASP A 301 5.01 30.89 -0.60
N GLU A 302 5.71 31.18 0.51
CA GLU A 302 6.11 30.21 1.51
C GLU A 302 4.96 29.64 2.33
N GLN A 303 3.83 30.34 2.38
CA GLN A 303 2.66 29.96 3.17
C GLN A 303 1.62 29.20 2.36
N ASN A 304 1.63 29.33 1.03
CA ASN A 304 0.57 28.81 0.17
C ASN A 304 1.09 27.76 -0.79
N THR A 305 0.40 26.64 -0.87
CA THR A 305 0.64 25.58 -1.83
C THR A 305 -0.66 25.19 -2.51
N VAL A 306 -0.69 25.27 -3.82
CA VAL A 306 -1.75 24.67 -4.66
C VAL A 306 -1.17 23.43 -5.31
N TYR A 307 -1.84 22.29 -5.16
CA TYR A 307 -1.36 21.06 -5.76
C TYR A 307 -2.42 20.41 -6.65
N LEU A 308 -1.97 19.92 -7.78
CA LEU A 308 -2.77 19.20 -8.76
C LEU A 308 -2.08 17.87 -9.07
N SER A 309 -2.80 16.78 -9.02
CA SER A 309 -2.30 15.50 -9.47
C SER A 309 -3.34 14.75 -10.29
N ALA A 310 -2.88 13.99 -11.26
CA ALA A 310 -3.71 13.12 -12.07
C ALA A 310 -3.02 11.76 -12.24
N ILE A 311 -3.80 10.70 -12.13
CA ILE A 311 -3.38 9.33 -12.44
C ILE A 311 -4.38 8.77 -13.45
N GLY A 312 -3.85 8.17 -14.52
CA GLY A 312 -4.63 7.50 -15.55
C GLY A 312 -4.20 6.04 -15.71
N THR A 313 -5.14 5.16 -15.92
CA THR A 313 -4.88 3.76 -16.25
C THR A 313 -5.73 3.33 -17.45
N LEU A 314 -5.11 2.65 -18.40
CA LEU A 314 -5.77 2.01 -19.53
C LEU A 314 -5.33 0.55 -19.57
N GLY A 315 -6.25 -0.36 -19.81
CA GLY A 315 -5.95 -1.78 -19.92
C GLY A 315 -6.81 -2.44 -20.97
N HIS A 316 -6.25 -3.42 -21.66
CA HIS A 316 -6.96 -4.34 -22.53
C HIS A 316 -6.57 -5.75 -22.15
N LYS A 317 -7.53 -6.56 -21.73
CA LYS A 317 -7.33 -7.96 -21.36
C LYS A 317 -8.04 -8.88 -22.33
N TRP A 318 -7.44 -10.03 -22.58
CA TRP A 318 -8.05 -11.11 -23.31
C TRP A 318 -7.54 -12.45 -22.81
N GLY A 319 -8.34 -13.48 -22.97
CA GLY A 319 -7.94 -14.78 -22.47
C GLY A 319 -8.83 -15.92 -22.95
N ARG A 320 -8.38 -17.11 -22.60
CA ARG A 320 -9.15 -18.34 -22.79
C ARG A 320 -9.06 -19.16 -21.52
N THR A 321 -10.21 -19.65 -21.10
CA THR A 321 -10.31 -20.63 -20.00
C THR A 321 -11.08 -21.84 -20.51
N THR A 322 -10.55 -23.03 -20.28
CA THR A 322 -11.25 -24.28 -20.53
C THR A 322 -11.47 -24.95 -19.18
N THR A 323 -12.72 -25.24 -18.84
CA THR A 323 -13.07 -25.98 -17.63
C THR A 323 -13.79 -27.26 -18.01
N THR A 324 -13.31 -28.37 -17.52
CA THR A 324 -13.97 -29.68 -17.69
C THR A 324 -14.63 -30.05 -16.37
N HIS A 325 -15.93 -30.22 -16.41
CA HIS A 325 -16.73 -30.70 -15.29
C HIS A 325 -17.12 -32.15 -15.52
N LEU A 326 -17.03 -32.97 -14.47
CA LEU A 326 -17.49 -34.35 -14.42
C LEU A 326 -18.43 -34.52 -13.25
N SER A 327 -19.59 -35.14 -13.49
CA SER A 327 -20.65 -35.32 -12.49
C SER A 327 -21.31 -36.71 -12.60
N ASN A 328 -21.78 -37.22 -11.46
CA ASN A 328 -22.73 -38.31 -11.41
C ASN A 328 -24.02 -37.91 -10.67
N LEU A 329 -24.29 -36.61 -10.63
CA LEU A 329 -25.51 -36.08 -10.04
C LEU A 329 -26.74 -36.51 -10.85
N PRO A 330 -27.84 -36.94 -10.21
CA PRO A 330 -29.06 -37.32 -10.91
C PRO A 330 -29.67 -36.11 -11.61
N ASN A 331 -30.25 -36.35 -12.79
CA ASN A 331 -30.90 -35.33 -13.62
C ASN A 331 -30.00 -34.21 -14.07
N GLN A 332 -28.70 -34.47 -14.14
CA GLN A 332 -27.69 -33.53 -14.61
C GLN A 332 -26.81 -34.18 -15.68
N TRP A 333 -25.99 -33.36 -16.33
CA TRP A 333 -25.00 -33.85 -17.29
C TRP A 333 -23.91 -34.68 -16.57
N THR A 334 -23.34 -35.62 -17.28
CA THR A 334 -22.19 -36.42 -16.79
C THR A 334 -20.85 -35.75 -17.07
N GLN A 335 -20.80 -34.95 -18.14
CA GLN A 335 -19.66 -34.14 -18.52
C GLN A 335 -20.11 -32.82 -19.11
N ASN A 336 -19.45 -31.74 -18.77
CA ASN A 336 -19.55 -30.42 -19.41
C ASN A 336 -18.17 -29.88 -19.65
N ILE A 337 -17.83 -29.57 -20.89
CA ILE A 337 -16.59 -28.90 -21.28
C ILE A 337 -16.93 -27.45 -21.64
N ASN A 338 -16.61 -26.53 -20.74
CA ASN A 338 -16.89 -25.11 -20.94
C ASN A 338 -15.60 -24.39 -21.41
N ASN A 339 -15.66 -23.85 -22.63
CA ASN A 339 -14.62 -23.02 -23.21
C ASN A 339 -15.05 -21.56 -23.18
N MET A 340 -14.41 -20.75 -22.31
CA MET A 340 -14.67 -19.33 -22.21
C MET A 340 -13.58 -18.54 -22.94
N ARG A 341 -13.98 -17.54 -23.72
CA ARG A 341 -13.11 -16.48 -24.25
C ARG A 341 -13.51 -15.18 -23.58
N GLU A 342 -12.56 -14.57 -22.91
CA GLU A 342 -12.72 -13.27 -22.24
C GLU A 342 -12.06 -12.17 -23.05
N THR A 343 -12.72 -11.02 -23.19
CA THR A 343 -12.14 -9.79 -23.73
C THR A 343 -12.70 -8.62 -22.93
N GLY A 344 -11.85 -7.72 -22.49
CA GLY A 344 -12.31 -6.57 -21.69
C GLY A 344 -11.32 -5.42 -21.71
N ASP A 345 -11.86 -4.23 -21.52
CA ASP A 345 -11.11 -3.00 -21.38
C ASP A 345 -11.17 -2.50 -19.93
N THR A 346 -10.20 -1.70 -19.56
CA THR A 346 -10.19 -0.95 -18.30
C THR A 346 -9.79 0.48 -18.58
N ARG A 347 -10.53 1.43 -18.04
CA ARG A 347 -10.24 2.86 -18.11
C ARG A 347 -10.44 3.45 -16.73
N GLY A 348 -9.37 4.02 -16.17
CA GLY A 348 -9.43 4.64 -14.86
C GLY A 348 -8.78 6.01 -14.91
N ALA A 349 -9.34 6.97 -14.21
CA ALA A 349 -8.73 8.27 -13.99
C ALA A 349 -9.02 8.75 -12.56
N ASN A 350 -8.00 9.31 -11.92
CA ASN A 350 -8.11 10.05 -10.69
C ASN A 350 -7.54 11.44 -10.91
N VAL A 351 -8.27 12.48 -10.53
CA VAL A 351 -7.77 13.86 -10.53
C VAL A 351 -8.00 14.43 -9.16
N MET A 352 -6.99 15.03 -8.57
CA MET A 352 -7.04 15.68 -7.26
C MET A 352 -6.51 17.11 -7.36
N LEU A 353 -7.28 18.03 -6.83
CA LEU A 353 -6.93 19.43 -6.62
C LEU A 353 -6.94 19.73 -5.14
N GLY A 354 -5.92 20.42 -4.64
CA GLY A 354 -5.89 20.83 -3.26
C GLY A 354 -5.18 22.15 -3.04
N TYR A 355 -5.41 22.70 -1.86
CA TYR A 355 -4.80 23.93 -1.38
C TYR A 355 -4.41 23.77 0.08
N LYS A 356 -3.17 24.08 0.38
CA LYS A 356 -2.64 24.10 1.75
C LYS A 356 -2.19 25.51 2.08
N HIS A 357 -2.69 26.01 3.21
CA HIS A 357 -2.19 27.24 3.83
C HIS A 357 -1.44 26.93 5.10
N THR A 358 -0.19 27.35 5.20
CA THR A 358 0.70 27.13 6.35
C THR A 358 0.85 28.45 7.07
N PHE A 359 0.17 28.62 8.20
CA PHE A 359 0.28 29.81 9.06
C PHE A 359 1.68 29.90 9.71
N ASN A 360 2.21 28.76 10.10
CA ASN A 360 3.58 28.53 10.57
C ASN A 360 3.88 27.01 10.47
N PRO A 361 5.13 26.53 10.65
CA PRO A 361 5.49 25.13 10.48
C PRO A 361 4.61 24.10 11.20
N ASN A 362 4.02 24.51 12.31
CA ASN A 362 3.18 23.65 13.16
C ASN A 362 1.68 24.00 13.10
N HIS A 363 1.25 24.86 12.17
CA HIS A 363 -0.13 25.30 12.04
C HIS A 363 -0.51 25.46 10.57
N PHE A 364 -1.41 24.61 10.09
CA PHE A 364 -1.84 24.61 8.69
C PHE A 364 -3.33 24.24 8.54
N LEU A 365 -3.85 24.61 7.40
CA LEU A 365 -5.14 24.18 6.87
C LEU A 365 -4.88 23.54 5.51
N ASP A 366 -5.38 22.33 5.30
CA ASP A 366 -5.31 21.61 4.03
C ASP A 366 -6.72 21.26 3.54
N MET A 367 -7.00 21.60 2.29
CA MET A 367 -8.28 21.32 1.63
C MET A 367 -8.01 20.59 0.33
N ASN A 368 -8.72 19.50 0.09
CA ASN A 368 -8.62 18.83 -1.20
C ASN A 368 -9.94 18.21 -1.64
N VAL A 369 -10.07 18.12 -2.96
CA VAL A 369 -11.16 17.40 -3.63
C VAL A 369 -10.54 16.49 -4.67
N SER A 370 -10.99 15.26 -4.74
CA SER A 370 -10.62 14.34 -5.81
C SER A 370 -11.85 13.72 -6.46
N TYR A 371 -11.71 13.46 -7.75
CA TYR A 371 -12.68 12.73 -8.55
C TYR A 371 -12.02 11.51 -9.16
N ASN A 372 -12.65 10.38 -8.94
CA ASN A 372 -12.23 9.09 -9.49
C ASN A 372 -13.31 8.60 -10.45
N ILE A 373 -12.90 8.08 -11.59
CA ILE A 373 -13.75 7.32 -12.49
C ILE A 373 -13.04 6.03 -12.87
N TRP A 374 -13.79 4.94 -12.92
CA TRP A 374 -13.32 3.65 -13.38
C TRP A 374 -14.40 2.98 -14.21
N GLU A 375 -14.02 2.47 -15.37
CA GLU A 375 -14.89 1.72 -16.28
C GLU A 375 -14.20 0.41 -16.67
N GLY A 376 -14.97 -0.70 -16.66
CA GLY A 376 -14.45 -2.02 -16.97
C GLY A 376 -15.44 -2.86 -17.78
N PRO A 377 -15.69 -2.51 -19.06
CA PRO A 377 -16.48 -3.38 -19.93
C PRO A 377 -15.77 -4.73 -20.15
N ASN A 378 -16.54 -5.80 -20.07
CA ASN A 378 -16.04 -7.16 -20.21
C ASN A 378 -17.03 -8.01 -21.01
N ASP A 379 -16.53 -8.72 -22.02
CA ASP A 379 -17.24 -9.66 -22.84
C ASP A 379 -16.71 -11.07 -22.59
N ASN A 380 -17.59 -11.98 -22.18
CA ASN A 380 -17.29 -13.40 -22.03
C ASN A 380 -18.14 -14.19 -23.04
N LYS A 381 -17.47 -14.97 -23.86
CA LYS A 381 -18.09 -15.90 -24.79
C LYS A 381 -17.86 -17.32 -24.34
N PHE A 382 -18.92 -18.02 -24.06
CA PHE A 382 -18.91 -19.41 -23.62
C PHE A 382 -19.34 -20.34 -24.75
N HIS A 383 -18.65 -21.46 -24.86
CA HIS A 383 -19.03 -22.60 -25.69
C HIS A 383 -18.93 -23.84 -24.82
N GLU A 384 -20.07 -24.43 -24.55
CA GLU A 384 -20.20 -25.62 -23.75
C GLU A 384 -20.51 -26.84 -24.61
N ASN A 385 -19.82 -27.93 -24.34
CA ASN A 385 -20.16 -29.25 -24.84
C ASN A 385 -20.64 -30.09 -23.65
N VAL A 386 -21.94 -30.35 -23.62
CA VAL A 386 -22.66 -31.02 -22.53
C VAL A 386 -23.00 -32.42 -22.94
N LYS A 387 -22.55 -33.40 -22.15
CA LYS A 387 -22.88 -34.79 -22.34
C LYS A 387 -23.77 -35.29 -21.20
N TRP A 388 -24.93 -35.81 -21.59
CA TRP A 388 -25.94 -36.33 -20.67
C TRP A 388 -25.74 -37.81 -20.35
N ALA A 389 -26.40 -38.31 -19.30
CA ALA A 389 -26.29 -39.70 -18.85
C ALA A 389 -26.84 -40.72 -19.89
N ASP A 390 -27.75 -40.31 -20.71
CA ASP A 390 -28.35 -41.12 -21.82
C ASP A 390 -27.44 -41.15 -23.06
N GLY A 391 -26.30 -40.48 -23.05
CA GLY A 391 -25.34 -40.39 -24.14
C GLY A 391 -25.60 -39.28 -25.14
N ASN A 392 -26.66 -38.49 -24.96
CA ASN A 392 -26.93 -37.32 -25.80
C ASN A 392 -25.86 -36.25 -25.56
N GLU A 393 -25.50 -35.52 -26.60
CA GLU A 393 -24.59 -34.39 -26.59
C GLU A 393 -25.33 -33.12 -27.00
N GLU A 394 -25.07 -32.03 -26.29
CA GLU A 394 -25.67 -30.72 -26.56
C GLU A 394 -24.56 -29.66 -26.59
N PHE A 395 -24.66 -28.74 -27.54
CA PHE A 395 -23.76 -27.58 -27.66
C PHE A 395 -24.54 -26.35 -27.29
N ILE A 396 -23.99 -25.57 -26.32
CA ILE A 396 -24.58 -24.33 -25.81
C ILE A 396 -23.58 -23.21 -26.06
N TRP A 397 -24.08 -22.16 -26.71
CA TRP A 397 -23.35 -20.94 -26.90
C TRP A 397 -23.97 -19.84 -26.06
N GLN A 398 -23.13 -19.09 -25.32
CA GLN A 398 -23.61 -17.99 -24.52
C GLN A 398 -22.62 -16.83 -24.59
N ASN A 399 -23.13 -15.60 -24.73
CA ASN A 399 -22.37 -14.39 -24.59
C ASN A 399 -22.85 -13.63 -23.35
N GLN A 400 -21.94 -13.19 -22.54
CA GLN A 400 -22.18 -12.30 -21.40
C GLN A 400 -21.45 -11.00 -21.67
N HIS A 401 -22.15 -9.88 -21.59
CA HIS A 401 -21.59 -8.55 -21.61
C HIS A 401 -21.86 -7.88 -20.25
N GLN A 402 -20.81 -7.35 -19.62
CA GLN A 402 -20.90 -6.59 -18.38
C GLN A 402 -20.14 -5.28 -18.53
N ASP A 403 -20.73 -4.16 -18.14
CA ASP A 403 -20.12 -2.83 -18.18
C ASP A 403 -20.19 -2.18 -16.80
N VAL A 404 -19.12 -2.33 -16.02
CA VAL A 404 -19.03 -1.76 -14.67
C VAL A 404 -18.52 -0.33 -14.75
N LYS A 405 -19.28 0.62 -14.21
CA LYS A 405 -18.89 2.03 -14.12
C LYS A 405 -18.97 2.48 -12.67
N ILE A 406 -17.86 2.97 -12.17
CA ILE A 406 -17.72 3.50 -10.80
C ILE A 406 -17.24 4.93 -10.90
N SER A 407 -17.91 5.84 -10.19
CA SER A 407 -17.43 7.20 -9.97
C SER A 407 -17.45 7.53 -8.49
N ASN A 408 -16.42 8.23 -8.03
CA ASN A 408 -16.26 8.54 -6.62
C ASN A 408 -15.75 9.98 -6.45
N TRP A 409 -16.41 10.75 -5.58
CA TRP A 409 -15.96 12.04 -5.11
C TRP A 409 -15.43 11.92 -3.69
N GLU A 410 -14.24 12.43 -3.46
CA GLU A 410 -13.69 12.57 -2.12
C GLU A 410 -13.42 14.05 -1.85
N ALA A 411 -13.81 14.53 -0.66
CA ALA A 411 -13.51 15.86 -0.18
C ALA A 411 -12.92 15.78 1.22
N ALA A 412 -11.87 16.52 1.48
CA ALA A 412 -11.27 16.62 2.81
C ALA A 412 -10.92 18.06 3.17
N LEU A 413 -11.11 18.36 4.43
CA LEU A 413 -10.68 19.60 5.08
C LEU A 413 -9.99 19.18 6.37
N ASP A 414 -8.69 19.40 6.47
CA ASP A 414 -7.87 19.04 7.61
C ASP A 414 -7.23 20.31 8.21
N TYR A 415 -7.52 20.59 9.47
CA TYR A 415 -6.91 21.67 10.25
C TYR A 415 -5.99 21.06 11.30
N SER A 416 -4.78 21.59 11.41
CA SER A 416 -3.79 21.17 12.42
C SER A 416 -3.16 22.38 13.05
N ALA A 417 -3.07 22.41 14.37
CA ALA A 417 -2.42 23.47 15.13
C ALA A 417 -1.69 22.92 16.35
N GLN A 418 -0.51 23.47 16.62
CA GLN A 418 0.18 23.25 17.88
C GLN A 418 -0.48 24.13 18.97
N ALA A 419 -1.41 23.54 19.74
CA ALA A 419 -2.16 24.23 20.77
C ALA A 419 -1.28 24.61 21.98
N LEU A 420 -0.33 23.72 22.33
CA LEU A 420 0.71 23.94 23.34
C LEU A 420 2.03 23.35 22.83
N PRO A 421 3.19 23.72 23.36
CA PRO A 421 4.48 23.16 22.91
C PRO A 421 4.55 21.63 22.86
N TRP A 422 3.76 20.98 23.70
CA TRP A 422 3.68 19.52 23.82
C TRP A 422 2.38 18.93 23.30
N LEU A 423 1.38 19.73 22.83
CA LEU A 423 0.05 19.28 22.43
C LEU A 423 -0.35 19.82 21.06
N ARG A 424 -0.59 18.93 20.11
CA ARG A 424 -1.16 19.20 18.80
C ARG A 424 -2.66 18.88 18.80
N PHE A 425 -3.44 19.76 18.21
CA PHE A 425 -4.86 19.60 17.94
C PHE A 425 -5.05 19.46 16.44
N GLU A 426 -5.86 18.48 16.02
CA GLU A 426 -6.27 18.28 14.65
C GLU A 426 -7.78 18.08 14.61
N ALA A 427 -8.43 18.68 13.63
CA ALA A 427 -9.86 18.49 13.38
C ALA A 427 -10.13 18.56 11.88
N GLY A 428 -11.14 17.85 11.42
CA GLY A 428 -11.44 17.90 10.00
C GLY A 428 -12.75 17.25 9.61
N TYR A 429 -13.06 17.45 8.34
CA TYR A 429 -14.17 16.83 7.63
C TYR A 429 -13.63 15.94 6.52
N LYS A 430 -14.26 14.76 6.33
CA LYS A 430 -14.01 13.89 5.18
C LYS A 430 -15.31 13.36 4.63
N GLY A 431 -15.53 13.60 3.33
CA GLY A 431 -16.65 13.06 2.56
C GLY A 431 -16.15 12.08 1.50
N ASN A 432 -16.89 10.99 1.32
CA ASN A 432 -16.67 9.99 0.26
C ASN A 432 -18.05 9.63 -0.33
N TYR A 433 -18.23 9.87 -1.63
CA TYR A 433 -19.49 9.70 -2.33
C TYR A 433 -19.28 8.84 -3.57
N ASN A 434 -19.64 7.57 -3.47
CA ASN A 434 -19.44 6.57 -4.50
C ASN A 434 -20.75 6.25 -5.21
N HIS A 435 -20.68 6.18 -6.53
CA HIS A 435 -21.75 5.74 -7.41
C HIS A 435 -21.24 4.63 -8.34
N GLU A 436 -21.92 3.50 -8.33
CA GLU A 436 -21.67 2.36 -9.20
C GLU A 436 -22.91 2.04 -10.03
N ASN A 437 -22.69 1.73 -11.31
CA ASN A 437 -23.70 1.28 -12.25
C ASN A 437 -23.13 0.13 -13.08
N SER A 438 -23.68 -1.06 -12.91
CA SER A 438 -23.14 -2.32 -13.45
C SER A 438 -24.21 -3.08 -14.21
N PRO A 439 -24.51 -2.71 -15.48
CA PRO A 439 -25.38 -3.51 -16.33
C PRO A 439 -24.69 -4.80 -16.77
N ALA A 440 -25.42 -5.91 -16.77
CA ALA A 440 -25.02 -7.19 -17.31
C ALA A 440 -26.13 -7.73 -18.24
N SER A 441 -25.77 -8.19 -19.41
CA SER A 441 -26.70 -8.78 -20.40
C SER A 441 -26.16 -10.11 -20.92
N TYR A 442 -27.07 -10.98 -21.29
CA TYR A 442 -26.78 -12.32 -21.75
C TYR A 442 -27.50 -12.59 -23.06
N ALA A 443 -26.89 -13.37 -23.94
CA ALA A 443 -27.50 -13.94 -25.14
C ALA A 443 -27.08 -15.40 -25.26
N GLY A 444 -27.96 -16.28 -25.66
CA GLY A 444 -27.69 -17.72 -25.75
C GLY A 444 -28.38 -18.38 -26.94
N GLY A 445 -27.81 -19.53 -27.32
CA GLY A 445 -28.35 -20.34 -28.43
C GLY A 445 -27.54 -21.61 -28.67
N ALA A 446 -28.00 -22.43 -29.58
CA ALA A 446 -27.31 -23.67 -29.99
C ALA A 446 -26.17 -23.42 -31.02
N ASP A 447 -26.05 -22.22 -31.56
CA ASP A 447 -25.06 -21.84 -32.56
C ASP A 447 -24.54 -20.41 -32.28
N GLU A 448 -23.24 -20.17 -32.44
CA GLU A 448 -22.59 -18.87 -32.21
C GLU A 448 -23.23 -17.73 -33.04
N ASN A 449 -23.76 -18.02 -34.22
CA ASN A 449 -24.35 -17.03 -35.14
C ASN A 449 -25.84 -16.79 -34.92
N SER A 450 -26.50 -17.57 -34.05
CA SER A 450 -27.96 -17.53 -33.80
C SER A 450 -28.31 -17.20 -32.33
N LEU A 451 -27.48 -16.43 -31.65
CA LEU A 451 -27.71 -16.07 -30.26
C LEU A 451 -28.91 -15.12 -30.13
N THR A 452 -29.79 -15.42 -29.21
CA THR A 452 -30.94 -14.60 -28.85
C THR A 452 -30.75 -13.98 -27.46
N PRO A 453 -31.20 -12.72 -27.23
CA PRO A 453 -31.11 -12.11 -25.90
C PRO A 453 -31.85 -12.91 -24.83
N LEU A 454 -31.19 -13.19 -23.72
CA LEU A 454 -31.77 -13.84 -22.54
C LEU A 454 -32.22 -12.74 -21.56
N ASN A 455 -33.35 -12.08 -21.85
CA ASN A 455 -33.79 -10.91 -21.09
C ASN A 455 -34.12 -11.21 -19.62
N ASN A 456 -34.42 -12.44 -19.27
CA ASN A 456 -34.59 -12.90 -17.89
C ASN A 456 -33.29 -12.94 -17.09
N LEU A 457 -32.15 -12.94 -17.78
CA LEU A 457 -30.80 -12.86 -17.17
C LEU A 457 -30.20 -11.45 -17.25
N TYR A 458 -30.95 -10.47 -17.78
CA TYR A 458 -30.49 -9.08 -17.73
C TYR A 458 -30.57 -8.54 -16.32
N ASN A 459 -29.49 -7.89 -15.87
CA ASN A 459 -29.46 -7.14 -14.61
C ASN A 459 -28.72 -5.83 -14.79
N ARG A 460 -29.25 -4.76 -14.20
CA ARG A 460 -28.56 -3.50 -14.04
C ARG A 460 -28.50 -3.14 -12.56
N PHE A 461 -27.38 -3.40 -11.95
CA PHE A 461 -27.19 -3.10 -10.54
C PHE A 461 -26.66 -1.70 -10.35
N LYS A 462 -27.34 -0.95 -9.46
CA LYS A 462 -26.92 0.38 -9.01
C LYS A 462 -26.61 0.34 -7.53
N TYR A 463 -25.46 0.90 -7.17
CA TYR A 463 -24.99 0.95 -5.79
C TYR A 463 -24.41 2.32 -5.49
N ASP A 464 -24.99 3.02 -4.52
CA ASP A 464 -24.53 4.31 -4.04
C ASP A 464 -24.10 4.19 -2.58
N THR A 465 -22.97 4.80 -2.23
CA THR A 465 -22.51 4.92 -0.85
C THR A 465 -22.08 6.35 -0.58
N ASP A 466 -22.74 6.99 0.40
CA ASP A 466 -22.42 8.31 0.88
C ASP A 466 -21.86 8.19 2.31
N ILE A 467 -20.67 8.70 2.56
CA ILE A 467 -20.04 8.74 3.88
C ILE A 467 -19.61 10.16 4.17
N SER A 468 -20.12 10.74 5.26
CA SER A 468 -19.70 12.04 5.77
C SER A 468 -19.18 11.88 7.19
N ALA A 469 -17.99 12.39 7.45
CA ALA A 469 -17.30 12.22 8.72
C ALA A 469 -16.72 13.51 9.25
N LEU A 470 -16.85 13.72 10.55
CA LEU A 470 -16.13 14.72 11.32
C LEU A 470 -15.20 14.02 12.30
N TYR A 471 -14.01 14.55 12.48
CA TYR A 471 -13.09 14.02 13.47
C TYR A 471 -12.41 15.14 14.28
N VAL A 472 -12.00 14.76 15.47
CA VAL A 472 -11.10 15.53 16.33
C VAL A 472 -10.00 14.58 16.81
N HIS A 473 -8.78 15.07 16.87
CA HIS A 473 -7.63 14.32 17.31
C HIS A 473 -6.67 15.19 18.10
N PHE A 474 -6.21 14.68 19.22
CA PHE A 474 -5.19 15.30 20.07
C PHE A 474 -3.99 14.36 20.11
N SER A 475 -2.82 14.91 19.92
CA SER A 475 -1.58 14.16 20.08
C SER A 475 -0.56 15.01 20.82
N GLY A 476 0.27 14.37 21.61
CA GLY A 476 1.23 15.06 22.42
C GLY A 476 2.49 14.26 22.70
N ASN A 477 3.56 15.01 23.01
CA ASN A 477 4.84 14.47 23.40
C ASN A 477 5.30 15.19 24.68
N LEU A 478 5.44 14.45 25.77
CA LEU A 478 5.91 14.92 27.08
C LEU A 478 7.22 14.18 27.41
N GLU A 479 8.36 14.70 26.94
CA GLU A 479 9.69 14.08 27.07
C GLU A 479 9.71 12.60 26.63
N LYS A 480 9.40 11.69 27.56
CA LYS A 480 9.41 10.23 27.36
C LYS A 480 8.06 9.63 27.09
N LEU A 481 6.98 10.42 27.21
CA LEU A 481 5.61 9.97 27.07
C LEU A 481 4.99 10.59 25.81
N THR A 482 4.57 9.73 24.86
CA THR A 482 3.76 10.13 23.71
C THR A 482 2.32 9.66 23.94
N PHE A 483 1.36 10.46 23.52
CA PHE A 483 -0.04 10.05 23.58
C PHE A 483 -0.81 10.61 22.38
N ALA A 484 -1.86 9.90 22.01
CA ALA A 484 -2.84 10.40 21.07
C ALA A 484 -4.22 9.87 21.45
N ALA A 485 -5.23 10.71 21.25
CA ALA A 485 -6.63 10.35 21.46
C ALA A 485 -7.49 11.07 20.43
N GLY A 486 -8.39 10.35 19.80
CA GLY A 486 -9.26 10.93 18.81
C GLY A 486 -10.62 10.26 18.73
N LEU A 487 -11.57 11.02 18.24
CA LEU A 487 -12.92 10.56 18.01
C LEU A 487 -13.36 10.98 16.61
N ARG A 488 -13.92 10.04 15.88
CA ARG A 488 -14.53 10.27 14.57
C ARG A 488 -15.99 9.85 14.61
N GLY A 489 -16.88 10.72 14.15
CA GLY A 489 -18.28 10.41 13.90
C GLY A 489 -18.51 10.28 12.40
N GLU A 490 -19.11 9.19 11.98
CA GLU A 490 -19.47 8.96 10.58
C GLU A 490 -20.99 8.78 10.44
N MET A 491 -21.57 9.56 9.55
CA MET A 491 -22.89 9.31 9.01
C MET A 491 -22.72 8.69 7.63
N TRP A 492 -23.35 7.54 7.40
CA TRP A 492 -23.27 6.85 6.13
C TRP A 492 -24.61 6.36 5.65
N GLN A 493 -24.71 6.22 4.32
CA GLN A 493 -25.89 5.72 3.64
C GLN A 493 -25.48 4.82 2.49
N ILE A 494 -26.14 3.67 2.36
CA ILE A 494 -26.06 2.76 1.22
C ILE A 494 -27.44 2.73 0.57
N ARG A 495 -27.45 2.82 -0.76
CA ARG A 495 -28.65 2.69 -1.60
C ARG A 495 -28.36 1.70 -2.72
N THR A 496 -29.27 0.74 -2.93
CA THR A 496 -29.14 -0.21 -4.04
C THR A 496 -30.44 -0.39 -4.80
N ARG A 497 -30.31 -0.70 -6.10
CA ARG A 497 -31.38 -1.18 -6.97
C ARG A 497 -30.84 -2.23 -7.91
N SER A 498 -31.61 -3.29 -8.14
CA SER A 498 -31.34 -4.32 -9.11
C SER A 498 -32.48 -4.34 -10.13
N LEU A 499 -32.20 -3.83 -11.34
CA LEU A 499 -33.19 -3.62 -12.39
C LEU A 499 -33.12 -4.77 -13.40
N GLY A 500 -34.24 -5.45 -13.65
CA GLY A 500 -34.37 -6.40 -14.73
C GLY A 500 -34.58 -5.74 -16.10
N TYR A 501 -34.66 -6.53 -17.14
CA TYR A 501 -34.86 -6.04 -18.52
C TYR A 501 -36.16 -5.22 -18.67
N GLY A 502 -36.01 -4.04 -19.27
CA GLY A 502 -37.10 -3.09 -19.46
C GLY A 502 -37.58 -2.34 -18.22
N GLN A 503 -37.04 -2.62 -17.04
CA GLN A 503 -37.37 -1.93 -15.81
C GLN A 503 -36.64 -0.60 -15.68
N THR A 504 -37.30 0.36 -15.04
CA THR A 504 -36.78 1.69 -14.68
C THR A 504 -36.65 1.83 -13.17
N ASP A 505 -36.07 2.95 -12.73
CA ASP A 505 -35.94 3.27 -11.29
C ASP A 505 -37.29 3.40 -10.56
N ALA A 506 -38.41 3.63 -11.29
CA ALA A 506 -39.73 3.71 -10.73
C ALA A 506 -40.37 2.32 -10.48
N ASP A 507 -39.91 1.31 -11.22
CA ASP A 507 -40.48 -0.05 -11.17
C ASP A 507 -39.89 -0.90 -10.03
N VAL A 508 -38.72 -0.52 -9.50
CA VAL A 508 -38.01 -1.28 -8.47
C VAL A 508 -37.82 -0.45 -7.21
N PRO A 509 -38.25 -0.93 -6.04
CA PRO A 509 -38.07 -0.22 -4.80
C PRO A 509 -36.59 0.02 -4.49
N LEU A 510 -36.28 1.22 -3.96
CA LEU A 510 -34.96 1.56 -3.49
C LEU A 510 -34.71 0.86 -2.15
N PHE A 511 -33.73 -0.02 -2.11
CA PHE A 511 -33.22 -0.51 -0.85
C PHE A 511 -32.27 0.55 -0.27
N LYS A 512 -32.55 0.95 0.97
CA LYS A 512 -31.80 2.02 1.65
C LYS A 512 -31.41 1.59 3.06
N LYS A 513 -30.15 1.79 3.40
CA LYS A 513 -29.63 1.60 4.74
C LYS A 513 -28.78 2.80 5.14
N ASN A 514 -29.01 3.33 6.32
CA ASN A 514 -28.25 4.46 6.87
C ASN A 514 -28.03 4.29 8.36
N ASP A 515 -26.90 4.78 8.85
CA ASP A 515 -26.58 4.73 10.27
C ASP A 515 -25.57 5.84 10.63
N PHE A 516 -25.45 6.10 11.93
CA PHE A 516 -24.41 6.94 12.51
C PHE A 516 -23.61 6.14 13.52
N ALA A 517 -22.29 6.21 13.42
CA ALA A 517 -21.42 5.49 14.34
C ALA A 517 -20.21 6.33 14.79
N LEU A 518 -19.75 6.05 16.02
CA LEU A 518 -18.58 6.67 16.62
C LEU A 518 -17.41 5.70 16.62
N PHE A 519 -16.23 6.24 16.27
CA PHE A 519 -14.98 5.50 16.13
C PHE A 519 -13.89 6.15 16.96
N PRO A 520 -13.76 5.78 18.22
CA PRO A 520 -12.66 6.20 19.07
C PRO A 520 -11.35 5.53 18.67
N SER A 521 -10.25 6.27 18.81
CA SER A 521 -8.87 5.75 18.75
C SER A 521 -8.06 6.36 19.87
N ALA A 522 -7.14 5.59 20.46
CA ALA A 522 -6.24 6.06 21.49
C ALA A 522 -4.91 5.36 21.39
N SER A 523 -3.84 6.07 21.72
CA SER A 523 -2.51 5.48 21.87
C SER A 523 -1.75 6.17 23.01
N ILE A 524 -0.92 5.38 23.69
CA ILE A 524 0.03 5.88 24.69
C ILE A 524 1.33 5.14 24.48
N GLY A 525 2.42 5.88 24.34
CA GLY A 525 3.78 5.39 24.18
C GLY A 525 4.69 5.90 25.27
N TRP A 526 5.61 5.06 25.69
CA TRP A 526 6.62 5.39 26.67
C TRP A 526 8.01 5.00 26.16
N SER A 527 8.86 6.02 25.96
CA SER A 527 10.25 5.84 25.56
C SER A 527 11.16 5.84 26.79
N PHE A 528 12.00 4.85 26.91
CA PHE A 528 12.87 4.67 28.08
C PHE A 528 14.27 4.16 27.65
N LEU A 529 15.20 4.13 28.57
CA LEU A 529 16.62 3.81 28.43
C LEU A 529 17.03 3.12 27.10
N GLY A 530 17.89 3.78 26.29
CA GLY A 530 18.58 3.15 25.16
C GLY A 530 17.66 2.79 23.97
N ASN A 531 16.83 3.73 23.53
CA ASN A 531 15.96 3.57 22.34
C ASN A 531 14.96 2.40 22.47
N ASN A 532 14.37 2.25 23.66
CA ASN A 532 13.25 1.34 23.88
C ASN A 532 11.95 2.14 23.88
N GLU A 533 10.91 1.59 23.26
CA GLU A 533 9.56 2.15 23.25
C GLU A 533 8.56 1.06 23.62
N LEU A 534 7.65 1.37 24.52
CA LEU A 534 6.48 0.56 24.82
C LEU A 534 5.23 1.35 24.44
N LYS A 535 4.33 0.77 23.64
CA LYS A 535 3.15 1.47 23.15
C LYS A 535 1.90 0.61 23.24
N LEU A 536 0.83 1.21 23.73
CA LEU A 536 -0.52 0.64 23.75
C LEU A 536 -1.40 1.42 22.76
N ASN A 537 -2.07 0.70 21.88
CA ASN A 537 -2.99 1.26 20.89
C ASN A 537 -4.37 0.64 21.02
N TYR A 538 -5.39 1.44 20.77
CA TYR A 538 -6.77 1.00 20.61
C TYR A 538 -7.40 1.68 19.40
N SER A 539 -8.18 0.94 18.61
CA SER A 539 -9.01 1.50 17.55
C SER A 539 -10.29 0.70 17.35
N ARG A 540 -11.39 1.39 17.01
CA ARG A 540 -12.62 0.79 16.52
C ARG A 540 -12.78 1.09 15.05
N ARG A 541 -13.19 0.07 14.26
CA ARG A 541 -13.31 0.15 12.80
C ARG A 541 -14.58 -0.52 12.31
N ILE A 542 -14.95 -0.28 11.04
CA ILE A 542 -16.14 -0.81 10.41
C ILE A 542 -15.80 -1.40 9.03
N ARG A 543 -16.48 -2.50 8.67
CA ARG A 543 -16.58 -2.99 7.30
C ARG A 543 -18.02 -2.90 6.85
N ARG A 544 -18.26 -2.12 5.81
CA ARG A 544 -19.58 -2.00 5.18
C ARG A 544 -19.68 -3.02 4.04
N PRO A 545 -20.86 -3.59 3.78
CA PRO A 545 -21.05 -4.42 2.60
C PRO A 545 -20.89 -3.55 1.34
N PHE A 546 -20.28 -4.12 0.31
CA PHE A 546 -20.08 -3.46 -0.99
C PHE A 546 -21.03 -4.01 -2.05
N GLY A 547 -21.09 -3.39 -3.22
CA GLY A 547 -22.11 -3.60 -4.24
C GLY A 547 -22.43 -5.07 -4.55
N PRO A 548 -21.49 -5.89 -5.06
CA PRO A 548 -21.75 -7.29 -5.38
C PRO A 548 -22.27 -8.15 -4.24
N GLN A 549 -21.91 -7.83 -2.98
CA GLN A 549 -22.42 -8.55 -1.81
C GLN A 549 -23.91 -8.32 -1.57
N LEU A 550 -24.47 -7.23 -2.12
CA LEU A 550 -25.87 -6.85 -1.96
C LEU A 550 -26.70 -7.11 -3.21
N ASN A 551 -26.09 -7.45 -4.35
CA ASN A 551 -26.78 -7.69 -5.61
C ASN A 551 -27.50 -9.04 -5.58
N THR A 552 -28.82 -9.04 -5.54
CA THR A 552 -29.66 -10.25 -5.47
C THR A 552 -29.81 -11.00 -6.79
N PHE A 553 -29.17 -10.53 -7.84
CA PHE A 553 -29.21 -11.17 -9.13
C PHE A 553 -28.31 -12.41 -9.19
N GLU A 554 -28.83 -13.51 -9.75
CA GLU A 554 -28.09 -14.77 -9.88
C GLU A 554 -27.13 -14.72 -11.07
N ASN A 555 -25.84 -14.86 -10.77
CA ASN A 555 -24.81 -15.06 -11.79
C ASN A 555 -24.63 -16.59 -12.02
N ILE A 556 -24.98 -17.04 -13.20
CA ILE A 556 -24.97 -18.45 -13.65
C ILE A 556 -23.90 -18.70 -14.73
N SER A 557 -22.85 -17.91 -14.76
CA SER A 557 -21.76 -18.06 -15.76
C SER A 557 -21.00 -19.37 -15.65
N ASP A 558 -21.04 -20.03 -14.49
CA ASP A 558 -20.50 -21.38 -14.27
C ASP A 558 -21.67 -22.35 -14.14
N PRO A 559 -21.75 -23.42 -15.00
CA PRO A 559 -22.84 -24.37 -14.96
C PRO A 559 -22.92 -25.23 -13.67
N SER A 560 -21.89 -25.19 -12.85
CA SER A 560 -21.77 -25.96 -11.61
C SER A 560 -22.15 -25.20 -10.34
N GLU A 561 -22.36 -23.86 -10.43
CA GLU A 561 -22.56 -22.99 -9.27
C GLU A 561 -23.25 -21.67 -9.62
N VAL A 562 -23.94 -21.09 -8.65
CA VAL A 562 -24.64 -19.80 -8.76
C VAL A 562 -24.08 -18.83 -7.72
N HIS A 563 -23.76 -17.63 -8.16
CA HIS A 563 -23.32 -16.54 -7.27
C HIS A 563 -24.42 -15.49 -7.15
N LEU A 564 -24.73 -15.08 -5.90
CA LEU A 564 -25.68 -14.00 -5.64
C LEU A 564 -25.34 -13.26 -4.36
N GLY A 565 -25.78 -12.01 -4.24
CA GLY A 565 -25.62 -11.19 -3.04
C GLY A 565 -26.78 -11.36 -2.05
N ASN A 566 -26.57 -10.82 -0.86
CA ASN A 566 -27.54 -10.82 0.24
C ASN A 566 -27.80 -9.38 0.72
N PRO A 567 -28.97 -8.80 0.47
CA PRO A 567 -29.29 -7.44 0.85
C PRO A 567 -29.42 -7.26 2.37
N LEU A 568 -29.54 -8.34 3.15
CA LEU A 568 -29.72 -8.30 4.59
C LEU A 568 -28.40 -8.15 5.37
N ILE A 569 -27.24 -8.19 4.69
CA ILE A 569 -25.93 -8.07 5.35
C ILE A 569 -25.85 -6.79 6.19
N GLN A 570 -25.46 -6.94 7.44
CA GLN A 570 -25.17 -5.86 8.39
C GLN A 570 -23.70 -5.46 8.32
N PRO A 571 -23.33 -4.20 8.66
CA PRO A 571 -21.93 -3.84 8.81
C PRO A 571 -21.23 -4.64 9.92
N GLU A 572 -20.00 -5.04 9.65
CA GLU A 572 -19.11 -5.62 10.64
C GLU A 572 -18.38 -4.52 11.43
N TYR A 573 -18.32 -4.66 12.75
CA TYR A 573 -17.53 -3.78 13.62
C TYR A 573 -16.38 -4.55 14.25
N SER A 574 -15.17 -3.96 14.22
CA SER A 574 -13.98 -4.54 14.82
C SER A 574 -13.36 -3.61 15.84
N ASN A 575 -12.99 -4.15 16.99
CA ASN A 575 -12.21 -3.48 18.03
C ASN A 575 -10.84 -4.14 18.11
N ALA A 576 -9.78 -3.35 18.09
CA ALA A 576 -8.41 -3.83 18.16
C ALA A 576 -7.65 -3.14 19.29
N VAL A 577 -6.95 -3.95 20.09
CA VAL A 577 -6.00 -3.51 21.11
C VAL A 577 -4.65 -4.12 20.78
N GLU A 578 -3.58 -3.31 20.81
CA GLU A 578 -2.22 -3.77 20.54
C GLU A 578 -1.25 -3.15 21.54
N LEU A 579 -0.45 -3.99 22.18
CA LEU A 579 0.68 -3.60 23.01
C LEU A 579 1.97 -3.95 22.29
N SER A 580 2.77 -2.95 21.93
CA SER A 580 4.00 -3.11 21.16
C SER A 580 5.21 -2.70 21.99
N TYR A 581 6.25 -3.49 21.96
CA TYR A 581 7.59 -3.15 22.43
C TYR A 581 8.52 -3.03 21.23
N ILE A 582 9.21 -1.91 21.10
CA ILE A 582 10.14 -1.63 20.01
C ILE A 582 11.49 -1.29 20.60
N LYS A 583 12.54 -1.88 20.08
CA LYS A 583 13.93 -1.56 20.42
C LYS A 583 14.77 -1.39 19.18
N ASN A 584 15.45 -0.27 19.09
CA ASN A 584 16.38 0.06 18.01
C ASN A 584 17.81 0.09 18.55
N TRP A 585 18.71 -0.60 17.86
CA TRP A 585 20.16 -0.51 18.00
C TRP A 585 20.77 0.01 16.70
N SER A 586 22.04 0.31 16.67
CA SER A 586 22.71 0.78 15.45
C SER A 586 22.52 -0.15 14.23
N ASN A 587 22.59 -1.47 14.45
CA ASN A 587 22.54 -2.49 13.38
C ASN A 587 21.39 -3.48 13.54
N HIS A 588 20.53 -3.30 14.55
CA HIS A 588 19.47 -4.25 14.89
C HIS A 588 18.19 -3.50 15.26
N MET A 589 17.05 -4.10 14.93
CA MET A 589 15.75 -3.66 15.37
C MET A 589 14.92 -4.88 15.78
N LEU A 590 14.21 -4.76 16.88
CA LEU A 590 13.23 -5.75 17.34
C LEU A 590 11.92 -5.05 17.66
N SER A 591 10.83 -5.54 17.12
CA SER A 591 9.46 -5.15 17.48
C SER A 591 8.69 -6.40 17.88
N VAL A 592 8.08 -6.38 19.05
CA VAL A 592 7.20 -7.45 19.56
C VAL A 592 5.87 -6.82 19.88
N SER A 593 4.80 -7.26 19.21
CA SER A 593 3.45 -6.73 19.38
C SER A 593 2.48 -7.83 19.81
N GLY A 594 1.95 -7.75 21.01
CA GLY A 594 0.79 -8.54 21.44
C GLY A 594 -0.50 -7.85 21.01
N TYR A 595 -1.44 -8.56 20.42
CA TYR A 595 -2.68 -7.96 19.94
C TYR A 595 -3.91 -8.82 20.19
N LEU A 596 -5.04 -8.13 20.32
CA LEU A 596 -6.37 -8.71 20.34
C LEU A 596 -7.25 -7.94 19.36
N ARG A 597 -7.92 -8.66 18.45
CA ARG A 597 -8.91 -8.11 17.53
C ARG A 597 -10.20 -8.90 17.65
N ALA A 598 -11.29 -8.21 17.97
CA ALA A 598 -12.62 -8.78 18.08
C ALA A 598 -13.55 -8.14 17.06
N SER A 599 -14.08 -8.95 16.15
CA SER A 599 -15.05 -8.57 15.13
C SER A 599 -16.42 -9.14 15.47
N ASN A 600 -17.44 -8.30 15.39
CA ASN A 600 -18.85 -8.67 15.52
C ASN A 600 -19.53 -8.61 14.16
N ASP A 601 -20.47 -9.51 13.91
CA ASP A 601 -21.23 -9.59 12.65
C ASP A 601 -20.31 -9.71 11.42
N MET A 602 -19.26 -10.54 11.53
CA MET A 602 -18.26 -10.72 10.48
C MET A 602 -18.92 -11.06 9.15
N ILE A 603 -18.60 -10.28 8.12
CA ILE A 603 -19.05 -10.55 6.75
C ILE A 603 -18.12 -11.59 6.12
N SER A 604 -18.63 -12.72 5.68
CA SER A 604 -17.84 -13.78 5.06
C SER A 604 -18.57 -14.43 3.88
N HIS A 605 -17.79 -15.08 3.03
CA HIS A 605 -18.33 -15.99 2.03
C HIS A 605 -19.02 -17.17 2.71
N VAL A 606 -20.17 -17.53 2.17
CA VAL A 606 -20.93 -18.72 2.57
C VAL A 606 -21.36 -19.48 1.32
N SER A 607 -21.50 -20.78 1.47
CA SER A 607 -21.99 -21.68 0.41
C SER A 607 -23.03 -22.66 0.96
N PHE A 608 -24.01 -22.99 0.17
CA PHE A 608 -25.11 -23.89 0.54
C PHE A 608 -25.75 -24.51 -0.69
N LEU A 609 -26.41 -25.65 -0.48
CA LEU A 609 -27.18 -26.33 -1.53
C LEU A 609 -28.64 -25.88 -1.47
N ALA A 610 -29.19 -25.51 -2.62
CA ALA A 610 -30.58 -25.14 -2.75
C ALA A 610 -31.11 -25.48 -4.15
N PRO A 611 -32.45 -25.64 -4.33
CA PRO A 611 -33.04 -25.83 -5.63
C PRO A 611 -32.72 -24.67 -6.59
N MET A 612 -32.42 -25.02 -7.83
CA MET A 612 -32.18 -24.03 -8.89
C MET A 612 -33.52 -23.34 -9.29
N ALA A 613 -33.47 -22.02 -9.49
CA ALA A 613 -34.66 -21.26 -9.90
C ALA A 613 -35.29 -21.79 -11.19
N SER A 614 -34.46 -22.17 -12.17
CA SER A 614 -34.91 -22.68 -13.48
C SER A 614 -35.41 -24.13 -13.44
N ASN A 615 -35.00 -24.93 -12.44
CA ASN A 615 -35.38 -26.32 -12.25
C ASN A 615 -35.39 -26.72 -10.76
N PRO A 616 -36.55 -26.60 -10.06
CA PRO A 616 -36.65 -26.89 -8.63
C PRO A 616 -36.32 -28.33 -8.21
N ASN A 617 -36.24 -29.25 -9.15
CA ASN A 617 -35.90 -30.65 -8.90
C ASN A 617 -34.36 -30.88 -8.87
N VAL A 618 -33.59 -29.88 -9.19
CA VAL A 618 -32.13 -29.94 -9.23
C VAL A 618 -31.57 -29.01 -8.18
N ASN A 619 -30.85 -29.55 -7.20
CA ASN A 619 -30.07 -28.74 -6.28
C ASN A 619 -28.76 -28.31 -6.91
N THR A 620 -28.45 -27.03 -6.79
CA THR A 620 -27.16 -26.46 -7.19
C THR A 620 -26.46 -25.83 -6.01
N MET A 621 -25.18 -25.53 -6.18
CA MET A 621 -24.38 -24.86 -5.18
C MET A 621 -24.54 -23.33 -5.33
N TYR A 622 -25.00 -22.69 -4.26
CA TYR A 622 -25.05 -21.23 -4.15
C TYR A 622 -23.86 -20.71 -3.36
N TYR A 623 -23.26 -19.64 -3.86
CA TYR A 623 -22.20 -18.88 -3.20
C TYR A 623 -22.66 -17.45 -2.98
N GLY A 624 -22.45 -16.95 -1.78
CA GLY A 624 -22.80 -15.57 -1.45
C GLY A 624 -22.05 -15.07 -0.22
N HIS A 625 -22.59 -14.04 0.39
CA HIS A 625 -22.05 -13.45 1.61
C HIS A 625 -23.12 -13.38 2.70
N ALA A 626 -22.69 -13.54 3.94
CA ALA A 626 -23.58 -13.39 5.09
C ALA A 626 -22.79 -12.91 6.31
N ASN A 627 -23.51 -12.44 7.33
CA ASN A 627 -22.90 -12.23 8.65
C ASN A 627 -22.78 -13.58 9.35
N VAL A 628 -21.53 -13.97 9.64
CA VAL A 628 -21.19 -15.29 10.19
C VAL A 628 -20.80 -15.24 11.67
N GLY A 629 -21.46 -14.33 12.42
CA GLY A 629 -21.25 -14.19 13.85
C GLY A 629 -19.96 -13.49 14.23
N ASN A 630 -19.37 -13.89 15.37
CA ASN A 630 -18.25 -13.17 15.97
C ASN A 630 -16.94 -13.95 15.84
N MET A 631 -15.87 -13.22 15.54
CA MET A 631 -14.51 -13.73 15.45
C MET A 631 -13.60 -12.98 16.43
N MET A 632 -12.66 -13.69 17.04
CA MET A 632 -11.61 -13.09 17.88
C MET A 632 -10.24 -13.67 17.51
N ASN A 633 -9.31 -12.80 17.13
CA ASN A 633 -7.91 -13.14 16.92
C ASN A 633 -7.06 -12.56 18.05
N THR A 634 -6.31 -13.41 18.72
CA THR A 634 -5.37 -13.01 19.78
C THR A 634 -4.00 -13.58 19.46
N GLY A 635 -2.99 -12.72 19.39
CA GLY A 635 -1.69 -13.15 18.90
C GLY A 635 -0.53 -12.28 19.31
N VAL A 636 0.66 -12.73 18.86
CA VAL A 636 1.94 -12.01 18.99
C VAL A 636 2.60 -11.96 17.64
N GLU A 637 3.02 -10.79 17.22
CA GLU A 637 3.82 -10.56 16.04
C GLU A 637 5.21 -10.11 16.44
N ILE A 638 6.22 -10.73 15.85
CA ILE A 638 7.64 -10.43 16.07
C ILE A 638 8.24 -9.99 14.74
N ILE A 639 8.81 -8.80 14.70
CA ILE A 639 9.55 -8.28 13.57
C ILE A 639 10.97 -8.01 14.05
N SER A 640 11.94 -8.62 13.35
CA SER A 640 13.35 -8.43 13.67
C SER A 640 14.13 -8.08 12.41
N ARG A 641 14.97 -7.05 12.50
CA ARG A 641 15.93 -6.70 11.46
C ARG A 641 17.32 -6.67 12.05
N ASN A 642 18.24 -7.42 11.43
CA ASN A 642 19.61 -7.60 11.93
C ASN A 642 20.58 -7.42 10.78
N THR A 643 21.50 -6.47 10.88
CA THR A 643 22.63 -6.32 9.97
C THR A 643 23.86 -6.95 10.62
N LEU A 644 24.27 -8.08 10.09
CA LEU A 644 25.38 -8.88 10.57
C LEU A 644 26.62 -8.63 9.69
N PHE A 645 27.79 -8.53 10.32
CA PHE A 645 29.07 -8.36 9.62
C PHE A 645 29.10 -7.18 8.63
N ASN A 646 28.22 -6.18 8.81
CA ASN A 646 28.00 -5.04 7.90
C ASN A 646 27.68 -5.42 6.44
N ARG A 647 27.33 -6.69 6.18
CA ARG A 647 27.09 -7.23 4.82
C ARG A 647 25.78 -8.00 4.67
N LEU A 648 25.34 -8.72 5.71
CA LEU A 648 24.13 -9.54 5.69
C LEU A 648 23.05 -8.84 6.50
N THR A 649 21.97 -8.44 5.85
CA THR A 649 20.77 -7.96 6.52
C THR A 649 19.70 -9.04 6.49
N LEU A 650 19.23 -9.45 7.66
CA LEU A 650 18.11 -10.39 7.84
C LEU A 650 16.91 -9.60 8.34
N THR A 651 15.80 -9.66 7.63
CA THR A 651 14.50 -9.15 8.08
C THR A 651 13.56 -10.33 8.25
N THR A 652 13.13 -10.57 9.47
CA THR A 652 12.26 -11.71 9.82
C THR A 652 10.99 -11.19 10.44
N THR A 653 9.86 -11.68 9.98
CA THR A 653 8.55 -11.46 10.58
C THR A 653 7.93 -12.80 10.91
N VAL A 654 7.45 -12.95 12.14
CA VAL A 654 6.70 -14.12 12.60
C VAL A 654 5.45 -13.62 13.29
N ASN A 655 4.31 -14.13 12.88
CA ASN A 655 3.03 -13.85 13.50
C ASN A 655 2.41 -15.16 14.01
N LEU A 656 2.08 -15.19 15.29
CA LEU A 656 1.56 -16.36 15.99
C LEU A 656 0.22 -15.96 16.61
N TYR A 657 -0.88 -16.57 16.22
CA TYR A 657 -2.18 -16.19 16.77
C TYR A 657 -3.14 -17.35 16.89
N ASN A 658 -4.07 -17.19 17.80
CA ASN A 658 -5.22 -18.07 17.92
C ASN A 658 -6.42 -17.39 17.27
N SER A 659 -7.04 -18.05 16.29
CA SER A 659 -8.27 -17.61 15.65
C SER A 659 -9.43 -18.38 16.21
N HIS A 660 -10.36 -17.67 16.85
CA HIS A 660 -11.56 -18.22 17.46
C HIS A 660 -12.80 -17.70 16.76
N HIS A 661 -13.55 -18.59 16.12
CA HIS A 661 -14.87 -18.36 15.55
C HIS A 661 -15.93 -19.02 16.40
N LYS A 662 -16.95 -18.30 16.81
CA LYS A 662 -18.12 -18.89 17.46
C LYS A 662 -18.93 -19.69 16.42
N ALA A 663 -19.67 -20.70 16.86
CA ALA A 663 -20.69 -21.32 16.03
C ALA A 663 -21.71 -20.26 15.60
N TRP A 664 -22.18 -20.33 14.37
CA TRP A 664 -23.10 -19.37 13.81
C TRP A 664 -24.16 -20.06 12.94
N SER A 665 -25.31 -19.42 12.84
CA SER A 665 -26.38 -19.77 11.92
C SER A 665 -27.04 -18.48 11.43
N THR A 666 -27.31 -18.43 10.14
CA THR A 666 -27.98 -17.28 9.52
C THR A 666 -28.99 -17.79 8.47
N GLU A 667 -30.05 -17.03 8.28
CA GLU A 667 -31.03 -17.27 7.25
C GLU A 667 -30.62 -16.48 5.99
N TYR A 668 -30.36 -17.20 4.90
CA TYR A 668 -29.99 -16.60 3.61
C TYR A 668 -31.22 -16.43 2.73
N PRO A 669 -31.55 -15.22 2.28
CA PRO A 669 -32.69 -14.98 1.40
C PRO A 669 -32.40 -15.53 0.00
N LEU A 670 -33.24 -16.38 -0.51
CA LEU A 670 -33.16 -16.95 -1.86
C LEU A 670 -34.57 -17.11 -2.43
N HIS A 671 -34.88 -16.38 -3.50
CA HIS A 671 -36.23 -16.31 -4.07
C HIS A 671 -37.25 -15.87 -2.99
N ASP A 672 -38.37 -16.55 -2.87
CA ASP A 672 -39.41 -16.28 -1.85
C ASP A 672 -39.21 -17.10 -0.55
N SER A 673 -37.99 -17.63 -0.31
CA SER A 673 -37.69 -18.52 0.80
C SER A 673 -36.41 -18.10 1.52
N PHE A 674 -36.21 -18.69 2.70
CA PHE A 674 -34.97 -18.56 3.47
C PHE A 674 -34.29 -19.92 3.63
N TYR A 675 -32.97 -19.93 3.41
CA TYR A 675 -32.15 -21.14 3.59
C TYR A 675 -31.23 -20.97 4.79
N SER A 676 -31.32 -21.90 5.73
CA SER A 676 -30.48 -21.88 6.91
C SER A 676 -29.05 -22.29 6.56
N VAL A 677 -28.13 -21.38 6.76
CA VAL A 677 -26.69 -21.59 6.55
C VAL A 677 -26.00 -21.52 7.90
N LYS A 678 -25.13 -22.46 8.19
CA LYS A 678 -24.48 -22.57 9.49
C LYS A 678 -23.00 -22.91 9.36
N GLY A 679 -22.25 -22.58 10.41
CA GLY A 679 -20.88 -23.02 10.57
C GLY A 679 -20.59 -23.36 12.04
N ASP A 680 -19.76 -24.36 12.22
CA ASP A 680 -19.39 -24.84 13.55
C ASP A 680 -18.40 -23.89 14.23
N LYS A 681 -18.36 -23.99 15.57
CA LYS A 681 -17.32 -23.33 16.35
C LYS A 681 -15.94 -23.85 15.92
N GLN A 682 -15.05 -22.91 15.63
CA GLN A 682 -13.68 -23.23 15.25
C GLN A 682 -12.70 -22.48 16.17
N ASN A 683 -11.64 -23.16 16.55
CA ASN A 683 -10.55 -22.60 17.33
C ASN A 683 -9.24 -23.20 16.83
N ARG A 684 -8.36 -22.38 16.29
CA ARG A 684 -7.12 -22.85 15.70
C ARG A 684 -5.96 -21.91 15.98
N PHE A 685 -4.85 -22.51 16.37
CA PHE A 685 -3.57 -21.81 16.37
C PHE A 685 -3.05 -21.71 14.92
N VAL A 686 -2.72 -20.49 14.53
CA VAL A 686 -2.27 -20.11 13.19
C VAL A 686 -0.94 -19.40 13.33
N TRP A 687 -0.04 -19.63 12.38
CA TRP A 687 1.20 -18.89 12.31
C TRP A 687 1.62 -18.63 10.87
N ASP A 688 2.24 -17.52 10.66
CA ASP A 688 2.88 -17.15 9.42
C ASP A 688 4.28 -16.61 9.69
N ALA A 689 5.20 -16.88 8.76
CA ALA A 689 6.58 -16.44 8.86
C ALA A 689 7.11 -15.99 7.51
N ARG A 690 7.91 -14.93 7.53
CA ARG A 690 8.67 -14.45 6.40
C ARG A 690 10.09 -14.15 6.83
N CYS A 691 11.06 -14.58 6.03
CA CYS A 691 12.46 -14.24 6.22
C CYS A 691 13.05 -13.75 4.91
N MET A 692 13.64 -12.55 4.95
CA MET A 692 14.34 -11.94 3.83
C MET A 692 15.79 -11.73 4.23
N ALA A 693 16.69 -12.32 3.44
CA ALA A 693 18.12 -12.19 3.57
C ALA A 693 18.67 -11.33 2.41
N SER A 694 19.38 -10.26 2.71
CA SER A 694 20.05 -9.41 1.73
C SER A 694 21.55 -9.38 2.03
N VAL A 695 22.37 -9.77 1.07
CA VAL A 695 23.83 -9.89 1.21
C VAL A 695 24.51 -8.95 0.23
N ARG A 696 25.38 -8.07 0.75
CA ARG A 696 26.28 -7.26 -0.08
C ARG A 696 27.46 -8.11 -0.50
N LEU A 697 27.56 -8.39 -1.79
CA LEU A 697 28.64 -9.14 -2.41
C LEU A 697 29.74 -8.18 -2.93
N PRO A 698 30.96 -8.67 -3.24
CA PRO A 698 31.95 -7.89 -3.97
C PRO A 698 31.41 -7.31 -5.29
N TRP A 699 32.10 -6.32 -5.85
CA TRP A 699 31.77 -5.64 -7.12
C TRP A 699 30.41 -4.94 -7.14
N GLU A 700 29.97 -4.36 -6.00
CA GLU A 700 28.69 -3.63 -5.86
C GLU A 700 27.45 -4.50 -6.20
N MET A 701 27.56 -5.79 -5.98
CA MET A 701 26.45 -6.71 -6.17
C MET A 701 25.68 -6.89 -4.86
N THR A 702 24.36 -7.07 -4.99
CA THR A 702 23.49 -7.44 -3.87
C THR A 702 22.74 -8.72 -4.24
N PHE A 703 22.83 -9.73 -3.40
CA PHE A 703 21.99 -10.92 -3.46
C PHE A 703 20.87 -10.79 -2.43
N GLN A 704 19.64 -11.13 -2.82
CA GLN A 704 18.49 -11.15 -1.92
C GLN A 704 17.73 -12.46 -2.10
N ALA A 705 17.31 -13.06 -1.00
CA ALA A 705 16.41 -14.21 -0.99
C ALA A 705 15.32 -13.98 0.04
N THR A 706 14.08 -14.34 -0.31
CA THR A 706 12.90 -14.24 0.57
C THR A 706 12.18 -15.58 0.58
N GLY A 707 11.91 -16.09 1.78
CA GLY A 707 11.05 -17.24 2.00
C GLY A 707 9.82 -16.83 2.79
N ARG A 708 8.67 -17.37 2.41
CA ARG A 708 7.37 -17.16 3.06
C ARG A 708 6.72 -18.50 3.35
N TYR A 709 6.05 -18.59 4.51
CA TYR A 709 5.22 -19.72 4.91
C TYR A 709 3.98 -19.21 5.65
N ASN A 710 2.80 -19.71 5.26
CA ASN A 710 1.54 -19.50 5.96
C ASN A 710 1.00 -20.88 6.39
N SER A 711 0.68 -21.04 7.67
CA SER A 711 0.05 -22.27 8.15
C SER A 711 -1.42 -22.32 7.76
N ARG A 712 -2.05 -23.49 7.94
CA ARG A 712 -3.49 -23.67 7.75
C ARG A 712 -4.29 -22.69 8.61
N ARG A 713 -5.29 -22.02 7.98
CA ARG A 713 -6.19 -21.03 8.59
C ARG A 713 -7.64 -21.51 8.56
N VAL A 714 -8.46 -21.05 9.51
CA VAL A 714 -9.90 -21.30 9.48
C VAL A 714 -10.63 -20.27 8.63
N THR A 715 -11.69 -20.71 7.95
CA THR A 715 -12.66 -19.88 7.27
C THR A 715 -14.04 -20.06 7.90
N ALA A 716 -15.07 -19.34 7.47
CA ALA A 716 -16.41 -19.47 8.03
C ALA A 716 -16.98 -20.89 7.94
N GLN A 717 -16.69 -21.62 6.87
CA GLN A 717 -17.20 -22.97 6.61
C GLN A 717 -16.11 -23.99 6.27
N GLY A 718 -14.85 -23.78 6.73
CA GLY A 718 -13.80 -24.74 6.40
C GLY A 718 -12.41 -24.26 6.75
N THR A 719 -11.42 -24.60 5.90
CA THR A 719 -10.02 -24.25 6.11
C THR A 719 -9.34 -23.85 4.81
N LEU A 720 -8.44 -22.88 4.93
CA LEU A 720 -7.44 -22.59 3.94
C LEU A 720 -6.15 -23.29 4.33
N GLU A 721 -5.64 -24.16 3.48
CA GLU A 721 -4.48 -24.99 3.76
C GLU A 721 -3.18 -24.18 3.77
N ALA A 722 -2.10 -24.78 4.25
CA ALA A 722 -0.80 -24.13 4.30
C ALA A 722 -0.24 -23.87 2.90
N ASP A 723 0.43 -22.71 2.72
CA ASP A 723 1.13 -22.35 1.50
C ASP A 723 2.53 -21.79 1.80
N TRP A 724 3.43 -21.86 0.83
CA TRP A 724 4.77 -21.31 0.95
C TRP A 724 5.34 -20.95 -0.43
N ASP A 725 6.29 -20.02 -0.45
CA ASP A 725 7.09 -19.71 -1.63
C ASP A 725 8.47 -19.17 -1.27
N VAL A 726 9.38 -19.28 -2.23
CA VAL A 726 10.74 -18.76 -2.14
C VAL A 726 11.09 -18.02 -3.42
N GLU A 727 11.64 -16.84 -3.26
CA GLU A 727 12.21 -16.04 -4.35
C GLU A 727 13.65 -15.66 -4.07
N ALA A 728 14.46 -15.51 -5.12
CA ALA A 728 15.84 -15.04 -5.00
C ALA A 728 16.24 -14.19 -6.20
N GLY A 729 17.05 -13.15 -5.93
CA GLY A 729 17.50 -12.22 -6.94
C GLY A 729 18.91 -11.71 -6.72
N LEU A 730 19.52 -11.27 -7.81
CA LEU A 730 20.84 -10.66 -7.85
C LEU A 730 20.74 -9.30 -8.54
N ARG A 731 21.33 -8.26 -7.94
CA ARG A 731 21.40 -6.92 -8.51
C ARG A 731 22.83 -6.43 -8.54
N LYS A 732 23.18 -5.74 -9.63
CA LYS A 732 24.45 -5.01 -9.79
C LYS A 732 24.16 -3.58 -10.23
N ASN A 733 24.83 -2.61 -9.59
CA ASN A 733 24.81 -1.22 -10.03
C ASN A 733 26.14 -0.91 -10.73
N ILE A 734 26.07 -0.18 -11.86
CA ILE A 734 27.24 0.24 -12.67
C ILE A 734 27.02 1.69 -13.02
N GLY A 735 27.54 2.62 -12.22
CA GLY A 735 27.25 4.05 -12.38
C GLY A 735 25.75 4.32 -12.31
N ALA A 736 25.18 4.94 -13.33
CA ALA A 736 23.75 5.24 -13.45
C ALA A 736 22.87 4.02 -13.84
N TRP A 737 23.48 2.88 -14.14
CA TRP A 737 22.76 1.67 -14.56
C TRP A 737 22.59 0.69 -13.40
N GLY A 738 21.39 0.13 -13.26
CA GLY A 738 21.07 -1.00 -12.40
C GLY A 738 20.63 -2.19 -13.23
N ILE A 739 21.20 -3.36 -13.00
CA ILE A 739 20.82 -4.62 -13.66
C ILE A 739 20.41 -5.60 -12.58
N SER A 740 19.25 -6.24 -12.72
CA SER A 740 18.78 -7.25 -11.77
C SER A 740 18.22 -8.48 -12.47
N LEU A 741 18.46 -9.62 -11.86
CA LEU A 741 17.90 -10.93 -12.22
C LEU A 741 17.14 -11.47 -11.01
N LEU A 742 15.86 -11.78 -11.16
CA LEU A 742 14.98 -12.27 -10.10
C LEU A 742 14.33 -13.58 -10.54
N CYS A 743 14.40 -14.61 -9.70
CA CYS A 743 13.62 -15.83 -9.83
C CYS A 743 12.52 -15.81 -8.75
N LYS A 744 11.25 -15.78 -9.19
CA LYS A 744 10.07 -15.84 -8.33
C LYS A 744 9.54 -17.25 -8.28
N ASP A 745 8.95 -17.62 -7.13
CA ASP A 745 8.38 -18.95 -6.89
C ASP A 745 9.29 -20.08 -7.41
N MET A 746 10.54 -20.10 -6.91
CA MET A 746 11.62 -20.99 -7.39
C MET A 746 11.22 -22.46 -7.44
N PHE A 747 10.35 -22.88 -6.54
CA PHE A 747 9.93 -24.28 -6.39
C PHE A 747 8.58 -24.59 -7.01
N ASN A 748 7.90 -23.57 -7.61
CA ASN A 748 6.56 -23.66 -8.17
C ASN A 748 5.55 -24.18 -7.14
N SER A 749 5.63 -23.62 -5.93
CA SER A 749 4.89 -24.07 -4.75
C SER A 749 3.70 -23.19 -4.39
N LYS A 750 3.55 -22.03 -5.04
CA LYS A 750 2.48 -21.07 -4.72
C LYS A 750 1.15 -21.56 -5.27
N GLU A 751 0.38 -22.20 -4.39
CA GLU A 751 -0.96 -22.70 -4.65
C GLU A 751 -1.87 -22.34 -3.48
N THR A 752 -3.12 -21.98 -3.76
CA THR A 752 -4.15 -21.75 -2.73
C THR A 752 -5.05 -22.96 -2.69
N HIS A 753 -5.13 -23.65 -1.55
CA HIS A 753 -5.95 -24.83 -1.37
C HIS A 753 -6.98 -24.59 -0.25
N ASN A 754 -8.26 -24.58 -0.61
CA ASN A 754 -9.38 -24.32 0.30
C ASN A 754 -10.25 -25.58 0.43
N ILE A 755 -10.60 -25.94 1.66
CA ILE A 755 -11.53 -27.02 1.98
C ILE A 755 -12.79 -26.41 2.58
N LEU A 756 -13.93 -26.62 1.96
CA LEU A 756 -15.24 -26.18 2.43
C LEU A 756 -16.02 -27.40 2.96
N ASN A 757 -16.60 -27.22 4.15
CA ASN A 757 -17.48 -28.21 4.78
C ASN A 757 -18.87 -27.59 4.92
N GLY A 758 -19.77 -27.94 4.02
CA GLY A 758 -21.15 -27.49 4.05
C GLY A 758 -22.11 -28.54 4.60
N ASN A 759 -23.39 -28.20 4.64
CA ASN A 759 -24.43 -29.14 5.00
C ASN A 759 -24.69 -30.07 3.80
N GLY A 760 -24.33 -31.34 3.92
CA GLY A 760 -24.53 -32.36 2.88
C GLY A 760 -23.43 -32.43 1.81
N TYR A 761 -22.29 -31.72 1.97
CA TYR A 761 -21.17 -31.79 1.03
C TYR A 761 -19.82 -31.39 1.66
N VAL A 762 -18.75 -31.89 1.03
CA VAL A 762 -17.39 -31.42 1.24
C VAL A 762 -16.79 -31.03 -0.12
N GLN A 763 -16.12 -29.88 -0.20
CA GLN A 763 -15.48 -29.43 -1.43
C GLN A 763 -14.04 -29.02 -1.17
N SER A 764 -13.13 -29.53 -2.00
CA SER A 764 -11.71 -29.15 -2.03
C SER A 764 -11.43 -28.35 -3.29
N ILE A 765 -10.91 -27.14 -3.16
CA ILE A 765 -10.62 -26.23 -4.26
C ILE A 765 -9.16 -25.86 -4.22
N SER A 766 -8.39 -26.16 -5.26
CA SER A 766 -7.02 -25.70 -5.46
C SER A 766 -6.96 -24.67 -6.60
N LYS A 767 -6.21 -23.59 -6.41
CA LYS A 767 -6.00 -22.56 -7.42
C LYS A 767 -4.53 -22.16 -7.46
N TRP A 768 -3.97 -22.09 -8.65
CA TRP A 768 -2.63 -21.58 -8.90
C TRP A 768 -2.66 -20.50 -9.98
N SER A 769 -1.77 -19.54 -9.89
CA SER A 769 -1.62 -18.47 -10.87
C SER A 769 -0.15 -18.13 -11.02
N GLY A 770 0.31 -18.07 -12.26
CA GLY A 770 1.68 -17.76 -12.54
C GLY A 770 2.60 -18.99 -12.41
N GLY A 771 3.27 -19.19 -11.24
CA GLY A 771 4.31 -20.19 -11.01
C GLY A 771 5.72 -19.61 -11.22
N ARG A 772 6.73 -20.47 -11.33
CA ARG A 772 8.14 -20.05 -11.43
C ARG A 772 8.40 -19.13 -12.62
N THR A 773 9.06 -17.99 -12.35
CA THR A 773 9.37 -16.97 -13.35
C THR A 773 10.75 -16.39 -13.12
N VAL A 774 11.53 -16.24 -14.19
CA VAL A 774 12.82 -15.54 -14.16
C VAL A 774 12.66 -14.20 -14.87
N ARG A 775 12.98 -13.09 -14.20
CA ARG A 775 12.85 -11.72 -14.70
C ARG A 775 14.23 -11.05 -14.78
N LEU A 776 14.53 -10.47 -15.92
CA LEU A 776 15.66 -9.57 -16.14
C LEU A 776 15.14 -8.13 -16.18
N SER A 777 15.78 -7.23 -15.42
CA SER A 777 15.42 -5.81 -15.43
C SER A 777 16.67 -4.95 -15.54
N VAL A 778 16.55 -3.85 -16.29
CA VAL A 778 17.57 -2.82 -16.50
C VAL A 778 16.97 -1.48 -16.14
N THR A 779 17.61 -0.75 -15.25
CA THR A 779 17.21 0.60 -14.81
C THR A 779 18.31 1.60 -15.13
N TYR A 780 17.95 2.76 -15.64
CA TYR A 780 18.85 3.88 -15.85
C TYR A 780 18.36 5.09 -15.07
N THR A 781 19.20 5.66 -14.20
CA THR A 781 18.90 6.85 -13.41
C THR A 781 19.62 8.05 -14.00
N PHE A 782 18.92 9.17 -14.21
CA PHE A 782 19.49 10.37 -14.81
C PHE A 782 19.08 11.63 -14.02
N GLY A 783 19.80 12.71 -14.23
CA GLY A 783 19.46 14.03 -13.73
C GLY A 783 20.66 14.87 -13.33
N LYS A 784 20.40 16.16 -13.20
CA LYS A 784 21.29 17.16 -12.60
C LYS A 784 20.55 17.78 -11.43
N THR A 785 21.08 17.60 -10.24
CA THR A 785 20.57 18.26 -9.03
C THR A 785 21.55 19.36 -8.65
N HIS A 786 21.06 20.58 -8.44
CA HIS A 786 21.82 21.63 -7.82
C HIS A 786 21.50 21.61 -6.34
N GLU A 787 22.46 21.25 -5.49
CA GLU A 787 22.35 21.43 -4.05
C GLU A 787 22.43 22.94 -3.75
N HIS A 788 21.29 23.60 -3.60
CA HIS A 788 21.20 24.82 -2.82
C HIS A 788 20.51 24.47 -1.51
N GLU A 789 21.28 24.51 -0.44
CA GLU A 789 20.77 24.49 0.93
C GLU A 789 19.89 25.73 1.18
N HIS A 790 18.59 25.55 1.00
CA HIS A 790 17.61 26.21 1.84
C HIS A 790 16.57 25.14 2.20
N GLY A 791 16.67 24.69 3.44
CA GLY A 791 15.71 23.73 4.03
C GLY A 791 14.29 24.28 4.01
N ARG A 792 13.59 24.06 2.90
CA ARG A 792 12.13 24.11 2.86
C ARG A 792 11.61 22.71 3.10
N HIS A 793 11.47 22.37 4.37
CA HIS A 793 10.66 21.22 4.78
C HIS A 793 9.19 21.56 4.56
N ASN A 794 8.75 21.54 3.32
CA ASN A 794 7.33 21.45 3.00
C ASN A 794 7.03 20.00 2.70
N HIS A 795 6.94 19.17 3.74
CA HIS A 795 6.18 17.96 3.65
C HIS A 795 4.76 18.33 3.24
N ILE A 796 4.31 17.87 2.08
CA ILE A 796 2.88 17.64 1.89
C ILE A 796 2.54 16.53 2.88
N ASP A 797 2.20 16.96 4.09
CA ASP A 797 1.83 16.03 5.16
C ASP A 797 0.43 15.51 4.85
N THR A 798 0.35 14.49 4.01
CA THR A 798 -0.84 13.66 3.90
C THR A 798 -0.95 12.82 5.19
N GLY A 799 -0.83 13.50 6.35
CA GLY A 799 -1.01 12.91 7.67
C GLY A 799 0.21 12.21 8.28
N GLY A 800 1.44 12.52 7.88
CA GLY A 800 2.66 12.03 8.51
C GLY A 800 3.30 13.09 9.42
N TYR A 801 3.62 12.74 10.64
CA TYR A 801 4.40 13.57 11.56
C TYR A 801 5.82 13.74 11.02
N GLY A 802 6.33 14.99 11.03
CA GLY A 802 7.70 15.30 10.68
C GLY A 802 8.69 14.53 11.56
N GLU A 803 9.71 13.96 10.94
CA GLU A 803 10.89 13.48 11.67
C GLU A 803 11.65 14.71 12.19
N GLU A 804 11.66 14.91 13.49
CA GLU A 804 12.68 15.74 14.14
C GLU A 804 14.02 14.99 14.08
N HIS A 805 14.92 15.44 13.24
CA HIS A 805 16.34 15.10 13.40
C HIS A 805 16.85 15.73 14.71
N GLN A 806 17.00 14.93 15.74
CA GLN A 806 17.89 15.27 16.86
C GLN A 806 19.31 14.86 16.50
N HIS A 807 20.22 15.79 16.70
CA HIS A 807 21.67 15.65 16.64
C HIS A 807 22.23 14.48 17.48
#